data_1c072e1c67e5d669cea9de01bbc566b4
#
_entry.id   1c072e1c67e5d669cea9de01bbc566b4
#
_cell.length_a   1.000
_cell.length_b   1.000
_cell.length_c   1.000
_cell.angle_alpha   90.00
_cell.angle_beta   90.00
_cell.angle_gamma   90.00
#
_symmetry.space_group_name_H-M   'P 1'
#
loop_
_entity.id
_entity.type
_entity.pdbx_description
1 polymer ?
#
loop_
_entity_poly.entity_id
_entity_poly.type
_entity_poly.pdbx_seq_one_letter_code
_entity_poly.pdbx_strand_id
1 'polypeptide(L)'
;MRNKKFLSVMLCGTMAATMLAGCQKQAGSDSTSQQDSSSQESSVQESSSQQTVKAGEIPQDYKYYYSFDAADNKTDIQPTAQTIGGDPILSAADKDVVYIPGVKGDAVYTDGITGYKLTDVNGVGDNYTISFWIYATRLSNYMPTVQFGPDVHGDATGGQHYTNITRAEWSGEGTFPCIWSYDQLDNALWPAWSDAATGEPMKQWVQIALVVDSNNLSADGTLIASKLYINGQEWITKDSDGNVVPAYVTKNCMQASDNFDFLLGVNYWDSVFKGAFDELYIYDYALNAEQVAALYADGNSNAEFVEPERVINVTKDDSAIASIGALDFSKADDVYSEPIDIADGQTKQIKLKHWSDGKDVKNNYYFIFKDADGNEVARVNADMTGTADGKDIADSCFTWSWGNWNTWEQSVMVETDVTATITYADGTVTVDVDNVDYNKTSNTARAEFPVTGEIASIEIGTQSSYTDILSIKDKTVKAAEGVIVGNTDCTTPFWSAFSDIFTIPEGESVTKTFKNYTDGVNNWDNFLVVLQTTPTGHSADDAEGYAEYAVLRADNFGWGTGYDGIATAECDWNWDTFTSDIDGATCEVTITNNGATADVVAVVTTTAGTVYTQKYTGIATGGDLNFCLTCEGAYLVME
;
A
#
# COMPACT_ATOMS: atom_id res chain seq x y z
N MET A 1 18.89 -5.22 4.02
CA MET A 1 17.49 -5.36 3.60
C MET A 1 16.65 -4.15 3.98
N ARG A 2 17.06 -2.96 3.59
CA ARG A 2 16.46 -1.66 3.98
C ARG A 2 15.95 -0.84 2.78
N ASN A 3 15.87 -1.40 1.56
CA ASN A 3 15.91 -0.56 0.35
C ASN A 3 14.70 -0.60 -0.60
N LYS A 4 13.65 -1.39 -0.40
CA LYS A 4 12.53 -1.40 -1.36
C LYS A 4 11.31 -0.53 -0.98
N LYS A 5 11.06 -0.30 0.31
CA LYS A 5 10.02 0.67 0.74
C LYS A 5 10.52 2.13 0.76
N PHE A 6 11.83 2.33 0.71
CA PHE A 6 12.44 3.66 0.69
C PHE A 6 12.48 4.32 -0.70
N LEU A 7 12.25 3.58 -1.79
CA LEU A 7 12.40 4.16 -3.13
C LEU A 7 11.28 5.15 -3.46
N SER A 8 10.03 4.88 -3.09
CA SER A 8 8.93 5.86 -3.30
C SER A 8 9.03 7.07 -2.39
N VAL A 9 9.54 6.87 -1.16
CA VAL A 9 9.70 7.97 -0.17
C VAL A 9 11.02 8.72 -0.38
N MET A 10 12.10 8.06 -0.85
CA MET A 10 13.37 8.72 -1.12
C MET A 10 13.35 9.58 -2.39
N LEU A 11 12.52 9.26 -3.40
CA LEU A 11 12.41 10.12 -4.59
C LEU A 11 11.79 11.48 -4.23
N CYS A 12 10.83 11.51 -3.31
CA CYS A 12 10.27 12.78 -2.81
C CYS A 12 11.23 13.55 -1.87
N GLY A 13 12.03 12.84 -1.06
CA GLY A 13 12.93 13.48 -0.08
C GLY A 13 14.18 14.13 -0.67
N THR A 14 14.68 13.67 -1.81
CA THR A 14 15.88 14.23 -2.43
C THR A 14 15.60 15.46 -3.28
N MET A 15 14.39 15.67 -3.77
CA MET A 15 14.04 16.87 -4.54
C MET A 15 13.75 18.10 -3.67
N ALA A 16 13.25 17.92 -2.44
CA ALA A 16 13.03 19.03 -1.51
C ALA A 16 14.34 19.71 -1.03
N ALA A 17 15.47 19.00 -1.05
CA ALA A 17 16.76 19.53 -0.61
C ALA A 17 17.46 20.43 -1.65
N THR A 18 17.05 20.39 -2.93
CA THR A 18 17.66 21.20 -4.00
C THR A 18 16.99 22.54 -4.25
N MET A 19 15.81 22.81 -3.68
CA MET A 19 15.13 24.10 -3.85
C MET A 19 15.45 25.16 -2.78
N LEU A 20 16.24 24.85 -1.75
CA LEU A 20 16.62 25.79 -0.67
C LEU A 20 17.93 26.54 -0.91
N ALA A 21 18.58 26.41 -2.07
CA ALA A 21 19.90 27.03 -2.33
C ALA A 21 19.87 28.19 -3.32
N GLY A 22 18.76 28.90 -3.52
CA GLY A 22 18.65 29.92 -4.55
C GLY A 22 18.00 31.24 -4.13
N CYS A 23 18.37 31.84 -2.99
CA CYS A 23 18.06 33.25 -2.74
C CYS A 23 19.19 33.93 -1.96
N GLN A 24 20.14 34.48 -2.67
CA GLN A 24 21.07 35.47 -2.14
C GLN A 24 20.95 36.79 -2.92
N LYS A 25 20.52 37.79 -2.18
CA LYS A 25 20.49 39.25 -2.38
C LYS A 25 21.34 39.81 -3.52
N GLN A 26 20.73 40.74 -4.25
CA GLN A 26 21.43 41.99 -4.59
C GLN A 26 20.47 43.18 -4.52
N ALA A 27 20.92 44.18 -3.73
CA ALA A 27 20.27 45.44 -3.53
C ALA A 27 20.79 46.48 -4.55
N GLY A 28 19.97 47.47 -4.88
CA GLY A 28 20.50 48.72 -5.40
C GLY A 28 19.61 49.51 -6.34
N SER A 29 19.02 50.55 -5.78
CA SER A 29 18.86 51.97 -6.20
C SER A 29 17.86 52.37 -7.29
N ASP A 30 16.93 53.16 -6.78
CA ASP A 30 16.32 54.43 -7.29
C ASP A 30 16.27 54.74 -8.79
N SER A 31 15.08 55.05 -9.30
CA SER A 31 14.71 56.43 -9.65
C SER A 31 13.29 56.56 -10.22
N THR A 32 12.65 57.57 -9.72
CA THR A 32 11.37 58.20 -10.10
C THR A 32 11.22 58.57 -11.59
N SER A 33 10.02 58.41 -12.13
CA SER A 33 9.33 59.50 -12.85
C SER A 33 7.86 59.15 -13.14
N GLN A 34 7.01 60.11 -12.77
CA GLN A 34 5.61 60.23 -13.14
C GLN A 34 5.45 60.50 -14.66
N GLN A 35 4.39 60.01 -15.26
CA GLN A 35 3.49 60.86 -16.06
C GLN A 35 2.19 60.17 -16.46
N ASP A 36 1.11 60.93 -16.30
CA ASP A 36 -0.28 60.71 -16.67
C ASP A 36 -0.50 60.38 -18.14
N SER A 37 -1.53 59.60 -18.47
CA SER A 37 -2.82 60.14 -18.99
C SER A 37 -3.68 59.10 -19.71
N SER A 38 -4.94 59.15 -19.33
CA SER A 38 -6.20 59.03 -20.12
C SER A 38 -6.62 57.71 -20.77
N SER A 39 -7.67 57.15 -20.18
CA SER A 39 -8.99 56.77 -20.71
C SER A 39 -9.09 56.09 -22.08
N GLN A 40 -9.64 54.86 -22.06
CA GLN A 40 -10.84 54.53 -22.81
C GLN A 40 -11.55 53.29 -22.22
N GLU A 41 -12.79 53.52 -21.79
CA GLU A 41 -13.78 52.51 -21.45
C GLU A 41 -14.15 51.69 -22.69
N SER A 42 -14.16 50.36 -22.54
CA SER A 42 -15.10 49.55 -23.30
C SER A 42 -15.65 48.47 -22.36
N SER A 43 -16.88 48.73 -21.95
CA SER A 43 -17.73 47.85 -21.19
C SER A 43 -18.05 46.59 -21.99
N VAL A 44 -17.63 45.43 -21.49
CA VAL A 44 -18.36 44.17 -21.72
C VAL A 44 -18.88 43.73 -20.36
N GLN A 45 -20.16 43.93 -20.19
CA GLN A 45 -20.93 43.57 -19.03
C GLN A 45 -21.38 42.12 -19.26
N GLU A 46 -20.62 41.16 -18.73
CA GLU A 46 -21.19 39.86 -18.42
C GLU A 46 -21.67 39.88 -16.96
N SER A 47 -22.98 39.94 -16.84
CA SER A 47 -23.68 39.90 -15.57
C SER A 47 -23.67 38.46 -15.05
N SER A 48 -22.70 38.09 -14.24
CA SER A 48 -22.92 37.06 -13.24
C SER A 48 -23.76 37.67 -12.13
N SER A 49 -25.01 37.30 -12.01
CA SER A 49 -25.84 37.65 -10.86
C SER A 49 -25.32 36.87 -9.63
N GLN A 50 -24.31 37.41 -8.97
CA GLN A 50 -24.04 37.00 -7.61
C GLN A 50 -25.25 37.39 -6.76
N GLN A 51 -26.01 36.39 -6.34
CA GLN A 51 -27.04 36.57 -5.33
C GLN A 51 -26.31 37.07 -4.06
N THR A 52 -26.69 38.27 -3.60
CA THR A 52 -26.20 38.79 -2.32
C THR A 52 -26.78 37.95 -1.19
N VAL A 53 -26.04 36.89 -0.78
CA VAL A 53 -26.38 36.07 0.36
C VAL A 53 -26.22 36.94 1.62
N LYS A 54 -27.24 36.97 2.48
CA LYS A 54 -27.14 37.67 3.75
C LYS A 54 -26.09 37.02 4.61
N ALA A 55 -25.34 37.82 5.38
CA ALA A 55 -24.40 37.29 6.37
C ALA A 55 -25.12 36.28 7.28
N GLY A 56 -24.58 35.08 7.40
CA GLY A 56 -25.12 33.97 8.20
C GLY A 56 -26.09 33.03 7.49
N GLU A 57 -26.34 33.20 6.17
CA GLU A 57 -27.09 32.22 5.37
C GLU A 57 -26.13 31.35 4.54
N ILE A 58 -26.40 30.02 4.49
CA ILE A 58 -25.66 29.09 3.64
C ILE A 58 -25.98 29.41 2.18
N PRO A 59 -24.99 29.58 1.30
CA PRO A 59 -25.25 29.71 -0.14
C PRO A 59 -25.93 28.45 -0.67
N GLN A 60 -27.04 28.63 -1.39
CA GLN A 60 -27.84 27.51 -1.91
C GLN A 60 -27.47 27.16 -3.36
N ASP A 61 -26.49 27.81 -3.95
CA ASP A 61 -26.02 27.63 -5.32
C ASP A 61 -24.79 26.72 -5.40
N TYR A 62 -24.73 25.75 -4.46
CA TYR A 62 -23.74 24.67 -4.51
C TYR A 62 -23.88 23.82 -5.78
N LYS A 63 -22.75 23.30 -6.28
CA LYS A 63 -22.72 22.40 -7.42
C LYS A 63 -23.12 20.97 -7.04
N TYR A 64 -22.61 20.51 -5.88
CA TYR A 64 -22.94 19.21 -5.29
C TYR A 64 -23.15 19.37 -3.80
N TYR A 65 -24.12 18.63 -3.29
CA TYR A 65 -24.40 18.54 -1.86
C TYR A 65 -24.77 17.12 -1.47
N TYR A 66 -24.13 16.65 -0.43
CA TYR A 66 -24.41 15.37 0.22
C TYR A 66 -24.71 15.64 1.69
N SER A 67 -25.97 15.48 2.05
CA SER A 67 -26.41 15.47 3.46
C SER A 67 -25.92 14.22 4.18
N PHE A 68 -25.65 13.16 3.43
CA PHE A 68 -25.39 11.80 3.92
C PHE A 68 -26.53 11.22 4.76
N ASP A 69 -27.74 11.75 4.62
CA ASP A 69 -28.93 11.19 5.25
C ASP A 69 -29.38 9.91 4.55
N ALA A 70 -29.61 8.84 5.31
CA ALA A 70 -30.12 7.58 4.76
C ALA A 70 -31.47 7.75 4.05
N ALA A 71 -32.28 8.71 4.51
CA ALA A 71 -33.59 9.02 3.92
C ALA A 71 -33.51 9.59 2.49
N ASP A 72 -32.38 10.15 2.08
CA ASP A 72 -32.18 10.69 0.74
C ASP A 72 -32.02 9.60 -0.33
N ASN A 73 -31.80 8.34 0.07
CA ASN A 73 -31.68 7.16 -0.78
C ASN A 73 -30.70 7.40 -1.96
N LYS A 74 -29.58 8.06 -1.70
CA LYS A 74 -28.58 8.34 -2.74
C LYS A 74 -27.92 7.05 -3.24
N THR A 75 -27.90 6.86 -4.55
CA THR A 75 -27.30 5.69 -5.24
C THR A 75 -25.89 5.96 -5.76
N ASP A 76 -25.43 7.18 -5.62
CA ASP A 76 -24.16 7.74 -6.10
C ASP A 76 -23.04 7.67 -5.04
N ILE A 77 -23.35 7.18 -3.84
CA ILE A 77 -22.37 6.84 -2.82
C ILE A 77 -22.02 5.35 -2.97
N GLN A 78 -20.87 5.05 -3.55
CA GLN A 78 -20.46 3.68 -3.82
C GLN A 78 -19.43 3.22 -2.79
N PRO A 79 -19.69 2.15 -2.01
CA PRO A 79 -18.68 1.53 -1.16
C PRO A 79 -17.47 1.09 -1.99
N THR A 80 -16.29 1.40 -1.50
CA THR A 80 -15.03 1.19 -2.23
C THR A 80 -13.97 0.73 -1.27
N ALA A 81 -13.35 -0.40 -1.55
CA ALA A 81 -12.22 -0.93 -0.82
C ALA A 81 -10.92 -0.64 -1.56
N GLN A 82 -9.82 -0.68 -0.84
CA GLN A 82 -8.49 -0.43 -1.36
C GLN A 82 -7.59 -1.63 -1.21
N THR A 83 -6.71 -1.83 -2.17
CA THR A 83 -5.55 -2.72 -2.07
C THR A 83 -4.31 -1.89 -1.77
N ILE A 84 -3.59 -2.18 -0.69
CA ILE A 84 -2.37 -1.48 -0.34
C ILE A 84 -1.26 -1.89 -1.31
N GLY A 85 -0.49 -0.90 -1.80
CA GLY A 85 0.64 -1.14 -2.71
C GLY A 85 0.45 -0.56 -4.12
N GLY A 86 -0.59 0.24 -4.34
CA GLY A 86 -0.81 0.97 -5.60
C GLY A 86 -1.72 0.25 -6.60
N ASP A 87 -2.43 -0.79 -6.16
CA ASP A 87 -3.44 -1.44 -6.99
C ASP A 87 -4.69 -0.55 -7.15
N PRO A 88 -5.47 -0.75 -8.21
CA PRO A 88 -6.71 -0.01 -8.42
C PRO A 88 -7.67 -0.13 -7.24
N ILE A 89 -8.43 0.91 -6.96
CA ILE A 89 -9.52 0.85 -5.99
C ILE A 89 -10.57 -0.16 -6.47
N LEU A 90 -10.82 -1.16 -5.63
CA LEU A 90 -11.78 -2.22 -5.91
C LEU A 90 -13.17 -1.79 -5.45
N SER A 91 -14.19 -2.09 -6.25
CA SER A 91 -15.57 -1.91 -5.82
C SER A 91 -15.90 -2.91 -4.70
N ALA A 92 -16.39 -2.41 -3.58
CA ALA A 92 -16.93 -3.21 -2.49
C ALA A 92 -18.46 -3.37 -2.66
N ALA A 93 -18.90 -3.84 -3.84
CA ALA A 93 -20.30 -3.91 -4.20
C ALA A 93 -21.15 -4.84 -3.31
N ASP A 94 -20.51 -5.70 -2.54
CA ASP A 94 -21.12 -6.55 -1.52
C ASP A 94 -21.31 -5.85 -0.17
N LYS A 95 -20.85 -4.61 -0.05
CA LYS A 95 -21.00 -3.79 1.17
C LYS A 95 -22.12 -2.79 1.01
N ASP A 96 -22.79 -2.53 2.09
CA ASP A 96 -23.81 -1.48 2.19
C ASP A 96 -23.16 -0.17 2.65
N VAL A 97 -23.78 0.95 2.27
CA VAL A 97 -23.45 2.25 2.87
C VAL A 97 -23.92 2.24 4.31
N VAL A 98 -23.02 2.54 5.25
CA VAL A 98 -23.31 2.52 6.68
C VAL A 98 -23.60 3.94 7.15
N TYR A 99 -24.77 4.14 7.72
CA TYR A 99 -25.23 5.42 8.24
C TYR A 99 -25.25 5.41 9.77
N ILE A 100 -24.87 6.53 10.36
CA ILE A 100 -24.87 6.79 11.81
C ILE A 100 -25.42 8.18 12.08
N PRO A 101 -25.82 8.53 13.31
CA PRO A 101 -26.18 9.91 13.66
C PRO A 101 -25.03 10.88 13.33
N GLY A 102 -25.35 11.96 12.62
CA GLY A 102 -24.40 12.98 12.15
C GLY A 102 -24.50 14.31 12.88
N VAL A 103 -23.79 15.32 12.37
CA VAL A 103 -23.92 16.71 12.86
C VAL A 103 -25.27 17.30 12.48
N LYS A 104 -25.90 16.73 11.44
CA LYS A 104 -27.24 17.11 10.98
C LYS A 104 -27.86 15.89 10.30
N GLY A 105 -28.85 15.27 10.93
CA GLY A 105 -29.43 14.02 10.43
C GLY A 105 -28.49 12.84 10.60
N ASP A 106 -28.21 12.14 9.49
CA ASP A 106 -27.28 11.02 9.47
C ASP A 106 -25.93 11.43 8.83
N ALA A 107 -24.92 10.61 9.03
CA ALA A 107 -23.59 10.70 8.47
C ALA A 107 -23.19 9.34 7.87
N VAL A 108 -22.30 9.28 6.90
CA VAL A 108 -21.73 8.02 6.40
C VAL A 108 -20.52 7.63 7.25
N TYR A 109 -20.49 6.37 7.64
CA TYR A 109 -19.43 5.79 8.46
C TYR A 109 -18.47 4.96 7.61
N THR A 110 -17.17 5.13 7.85
CA THR A 110 -16.09 4.32 7.29
C THR A 110 -15.46 3.48 8.40
N ASP A 111 -15.37 2.18 8.19
CA ASP A 111 -14.93 1.21 9.20
C ASP A 111 -13.40 1.02 9.26
N GLY A 112 -12.65 1.74 8.41
CA GLY A 112 -11.20 1.61 8.28
C GLY A 112 -10.77 0.56 7.25
N ILE A 113 -11.72 -0.07 6.55
CA ILE A 113 -11.52 -1.03 5.47
C ILE A 113 -12.20 -0.52 4.20
N THR A 114 -13.43 -0.03 4.35
CA THR A 114 -14.26 0.46 3.25
C THR A 114 -14.40 1.97 3.36
N GLY A 115 -14.06 2.68 2.29
CA GLY A 115 -14.38 4.07 2.07
C GLY A 115 -15.49 4.21 1.03
N TYR A 116 -15.67 5.40 0.46
CA TYR A 116 -16.71 5.65 -0.54
C TYR A 116 -16.18 6.43 -1.72
N LYS A 117 -16.75 6.15 -2.89
CA LYS A 117 -16.61 6.96 -4.11
C LYS A 117 -17.95 7.65 -4.39
N LEU A 118 -17.90 8.95 -4.64
CA LEU A 118 -19.06 9.72 -5.08
C LEU A 118 -19.09 9.72 -6.61
N THR A 119 -20.01 8.96 -7.21
CA THR A 119 -19.96 8.64 -8.65
C THR A 119 -20.59 9.69 -9.55
N ASP A 120 -21.37 10.62 -9.02
CA ASP A 120 -21.96 11.73 -9.76
C ASP A 120 -21.12 13.01 -9.69
N VAL A 121 -20.12 13.09 -8.79
CA VAL A 121 -19.23 14.23 -8.69
C VAL A 121 -18.24 14.22 -9.84
N ASN A 122 -18.20 15.32 -10.57
CA ASN A 122 -17.17 15.62 -11.54
C ASN A 122 -16.51 16.96 -11.20
N GLY A 123 -15.40 17.29 -11.82
CA GLY A 123 -14.69 18.52 -11.53
C GLY A 123 -15.51 19.77 -11.84
N VAL A 124 -15.24 20.84 -11.11
CA VAL A 124 -15.92 22.14 -11.23
C VAL A 124 -15.00 23.27 -11.70
N GLY A 125 -13.75 22.94 -12.05
CA GLY A 125 -12.72 23.90 -12.45
C GLY A 125 -11.86 24.38 -11.31
N ASP A 126 -10.95 25.30 -11.59
CA ASP A 126 -9.89 25.74 -10.66
C ASP A 126 -10.35 26.76 -9.61
N ASN A 127 -11.61 27.17 -9.61
CA ASN A 127 -12.19 28.08 -8.64
C ASN A 127 -13.28 27.34 -7.86
N TYR A 128 -13.00 26.93 -6.62
CA TYR A 128 -13.91 26.05 -5.92
C TYR A 128 -13.82 26.16 -4.39
N THR A 129 -14.85 25.65 -3.74
CA THR A 129 -14.83 25.39 -2.29
C THR A 129 -15.35 23.99 -2.03
N ILE A 130 -14.65 23.25 -1.18
CA ILE A 130 -15.09 21.97 -0.63
C ILE A 130 -15.20 22.13 0.87
N SER A 131 -16.37 21.85 1.44
CA SER A 131 -16.62 21.91 2.89
C SER A 131 -17.32 20.63 3.33
N PHE A 132 -16.85 20.02 4.40
CA PHE A 132 -17.42 18.80 4.96
C PHE A 132 -17.15 18.72 6.45
N TRP A 133 -17.95 17.92 7.13
CA TRP A 133 -17.70 17.53 8.51
C TRP A 133 -17.07 16.15 8.57
N ILE A 134 -16.24 15.95 9.58
CA ILE A 134 -15.53 14.69 9.82
C ILE A 134 -15.49 14.39 11.32
N TYR A 135 -15.67 13.11 11.66
CA TYR A 135 -15.35 12.57 12.97
C TYR A 135 -14.28 11.49 12.80
N ALA A 136 -13.06 11.74 13.26
CA ALA A 136 -11.98 10.79 13.16
C ALA A 136 -11.85 9.97 14.45
N THR A 137 -11.96 8.64 14.35
CA THR A 137 -11.62 7.72 15.44
C THR A 137 -10.18 7.26 15.34
N ARG A 138 -9.60 7.33 14.14
CA ARG A 138 -8.21 7.01 13.83
C ARG A 138 -7.70 7.89 12.69
N LEU A 139 -6.47 8.40 12.84
CA LEU A 139 -5.73 9.11 11.82
C LEU A 139 -4.30 8.54 11.75
N SER A 140 -4.00 7.86 10.67
CA SER A 140 -2.64 7.39 10.37
C SER A 140 -1.93 8.36 9.43
N ASN A 141 -0.62 8.23 9.34
CA ASN A 141 0.16 9.02 8.40
C ASN A 141 -0.28 8.76 6.96
N TYR A 142 -0.46 9.83 6.18
CA TYR A 142 -0.99 9.86 4.81
C TYR A 142 -2.43 9.36 4.63
N MET A 143 -3.10 8.94 5.68
CA MET A 143 -4.49 8.48 5.61
C MET A 143 -5.38 9.56 4.98
N PRO A 144 -6.07 9.26 3.86
CA PRO A 144 -6.93 10.23 3.19
C PRO A 144 -8.21 10.43 3.98
N THR A 145 -8.67 11.67 4.08
CA THR A 145 -10.06 11.94 4.42
C THR A 145 -10.87 12.18 3.15
N VAL A 146 -10.42 13.10 2.30
CA VAL A 146 -11.01 13.37 0.99
C VAL A 146 -9.89 13.43 -0.04
N GLN A 147 -10.03 12.67 -1.12
CA GLN A 147 -9.14 12.76 -2.28
C GLN A 147 -9.96 12.92 -3.55
N PHE A 148 -9.57 13.86 -4.41
CA PHE A 148 -10.29 14.14 -5.65
C PHE A 148 -9.35 14.59 -6.76
N GLY A 149 -9.73 14.29 -8.00
CA GLY A 149 -9.01 14.75 -9.17
C GLY A 149 -9.39 14.04 -10.46
N PRO A 150 -8.96 14.59 -11.62
CA PRO A 150 -9.21 13.98 -12.92
C PRO A 150 -8.36 12.73 -13.18
N ASP A 151 -7.31 12.52 -12.42
CA ASP A 151 -6.41 11.37 -12.51
C ASP A 151 -5.72 11.13 -11.17
N VAL A 152 -6.42 10.49 -10.25
CA VAL A 152 -5.93 10.26 -8.88
C VAL A 152 -4.94 9.10 -8.79
N HIS A 153 -4.91 8.19 -9.78
CA HIS A 153 -4.05 7.00 -9.74
C HIS A 153 -2.79 7.17 -10.60
N GLY A 154 -2.83 7.96 -11.66
CA GLY A 154 -1.79 8.01 -12.67
C GLY A 154 -2.00 6.91 -13.70
N ASP A 155 -2.58 7.26 -14.82
CA ASP A 155 -2.78 6.34 -15.93
C ASP A 155 -1.46 6.06 -16.69
N ALA A 156 -1.59 5.27 -17.76
CA ALA A 156 -0.47 4.96 -18.66
C ALA A 156 0.15 6.20 -19.35
N THR A 157 -0.42 7.37 -19.23
CA THR A 157 0.12 8.64 -19.75
C THR A 157 1.10 9.31 -18.79
N GLY A 158 1.23 8.78 -17.56
CA GLY A 158 2.25 9.17 -16.59
C GLY A 158 1.97 10.46 -15.83
N GLY A 159 0.76 10.99 -15.90
CA GLY A 159 0.34 12.16 -15.13
C GLY A 159 -0.55 11.78 -13.95
N GLN A 160 -0.38 12.45 -12.83
CA GLN A 160 -1.32 12.40 -11.71
C GLN A 160 -1.78 13.82 -11.44
N HIS A 161 -3.10 14.01 -11.28
CA HIS A 161 -3.69 15.30 -10.94
C HIS A 161 -4.74 15.07 -9.86
N TYR A 162 -4.39 15.40 -8.62
CA TYR A 162 -5.31 15.25 -7.50
C TYR A 162 -4.98 16.18 -6.35
N THR A 163 -5.96 16.37 -5.48
CA THR A 163 -5.78 16.95 -4.15
C THR A 163 -6.24 15.95 -3.10
N ASN A 164 -5.43 15.75 -2.08
CA ASN A 164 -5.72 14.89 -0.95
C ASN A 164 -5.71 15.72 0.34
N ILE A 165 -6.75 15.58 1.15
CA ILE A 165 -6.81 16.13 2.50
C ILE A 165 -6.47 14.98 3.45
N THR A 166 -5.32 15.02 4.07
CA THR A 166 -4.72 13.90 4.79
C THR A 166 -4.05 14.34 6.09
N ARG A 167 -3.51 13.39 6.82
CA ARG A 167 -2.53 13.62 7.88
C ARG A 167 -1.12 13.46 7.30
N ALA A 168 -0.19 14.33 7.65
CA ALA A 168 1.21 14.18 7.29
C ALA A 168 2.11 14.23 8.52
N GLU A 169 3.19 13.45 8.49
CA GLU A 169 4.17 13.38 9.55
C GLU A 169 5.58 13.48 8.96
N TRP A 170 6.26 14.61 9.28
CA TRP A 170 7.60 14.88 8.77
C TRP A 170 8.70 14.60 9.78
N SER A 171 8.41 14.74 11.08
CA SER A 171 9.41 14.74 12.14
C SER A 171 8.98 14.00 13.41
N GLY A 172 7.99 13.11 13.32
CA GLY A 172 7.43 12.39 14.45
C GLY A 172 6.23 13.10 15.11
N GLU A 173 5.86 14.30 14.64
CA GLU A 173 4.66 15.00 15.08
C GLU A 173 3.71 15.15 13.88
N GLY A 174 2.62 14.39 13.88
CA GLY A 174 1.64 14.42 12.80
C GLY A 174 0.85 15.71 12.76
N THR A 175 0.53 16.19 11.56
CA THR A 175 -0.30 17.37 11.31
C THR A 175 -1.54 17.00 10.53
N PHE A 176 -2.70 17.42 11.02
CA PHE A 176 -3.99 17.27 10.36
C PHE A 176 -4.83 18.56 10.52
N PRO A 177 -5.55 19.03 9.47
CA PRO A 177 -5.45 18.56 8.10
C PRO A 177 -4.18 19.02 7.39
N CYS A 178 -3.63 18.18 6.54
CA CYS A 178 -2.59 18.51 5.59
C CYS A 178 -3.16 18.40 4.17
N ILE A 179 -2.86 19.38 3.33
CA ILE A 179 -3.33 19.38 1.93
C ILE A 179 -2.16 18.99 1.05
N TRP A 180 -2.30 17.87 0.38
CA TRP A 180 -1.37 17.45 -0.66
C TRP A 180 -2.02 17.64 -2.02
N SER A 181 -1.51 18.54 -2.81
CA SER A 181 -1.99 18.81 -4.15
C SER A 181 -0.91 18.44 -5.17
N TYR A 182 -1.25 17.60 -6.13
CA TYR A 182 -0.31 16.97 -7.05
C TYR A 182 -0.69 17.27 -8.50
N ASP A 183 0.30 17.69 -9.29
CA ASP A 183 0.13 17.97 -10.72
C ASP A 183 1.34 17.40 -11.48
N GLN A 184 1.26 16.18 -11.95
CA GLN A 184 2.32 15.37 -12.54
C GLN A 184 3.14 14.58 -11.51
N LEU A 185 3.81 13.51 -11.96
CA LEU A 185 4.53 12.57 -11.11
C LEU A 185 5.60 13.20 -10.19
N ASP A 186 6.19 14.30 -10.62
CA ASP A 186 7.34 14.92 -9.94
C ASP A 186 7.03 16.26 -9.27
N ASN A 187 5.77 16.64 -9.16
CA ASN A 187 5.38 17.97 -8.69
C ASN A 187 4.33 17.95 -7.59
N ALA A 188 4.63 17.24 -6.51
CA ALA A 188 3.79 17.26 -5.32
C ALA A 188 3.98 18.58 -4.55
N LEU A 189 2.88 19.19 -4.14
CA LEU A 189 2.86 20.43 -3.37
C LEU A 189 2.37 20.16 -1.96
N TRP A 190 3.21 20.48 -0.99
CA TRP A 190 2.85 20.47 0.42
C TRP A 190 2.57 21.89 0.88
N PRO A 191 1.32 22.30 1.07
CA PRO A 191 1.01 23.65 1.50
C PRO A 191 1.44 23.90 2.94
N ALA A 192 1.56 25.18 3.28
CA ALA A 192 2.02 25.67 4.58
C ALA A 192 1.09 25.33 5.77
N TRP A 193 -0.04 24.71 5.51
CA TRP A 193 -0.93 24.22 6.56
C TRP A 193 -0.38 23.03 7.36
N SER A 194 0.56 22.26 6.82
CA SER A 194 1.18 21.15 7.52
C SER A 194 2.12 21.64 8.63
N ASP A 195 1.57 22.36 9.61
CA ASP A 195 2.27 22.82 10.78
C ASP A 195 1.82 22.02 12.00
N ALA A 196 2.79 21.47 12.73
CA ALA A 196 2.59 20.65 13.92
C ALA A 196 1.78 21.31 15.05
N ALA A 197 1.51 22.61 14.95
CA ALA A 197 0.79 23.35 15.99
C ALA A 197 -0.74 23.06 16.07
N THR A 198 -1.31 22.32 15.13
CA THR A 198 -2.76 22.13 15.06
C THR A 198 -3.33 21.15 16.07
N GLY A 199 -2.57 20.14 16.49
CA GLY A 199 -3.13 18.99 17.19
C GLY A 199 -4.12 18.18 16.32
N GLU A 200 -4.22 16.89 16.53
CA GLU A 200 -5.15 16.03 15.77
C GLU A 200 -6.56 16.16 16.33
N PRO A 201 -7.57 16.53 15.51
CA PRO A 201 -8.96 16.64 15.95
C PRO A 201 -9.62 15.26 16.08
N MET A 202 -9.07 14.42 16.95
CA MET A 202 -9.55 13.07 17.17
C MET A 202 -10.78 13.03 18.07
N LYS A 203 -11.73 12.11 17.76
CA LYS A 203 -12.93 11.82 18.57
C LYS A 203 -13.76 13.06 18.86
N GLN A 204 -13.89 13.91 17.86
CA GLN A 204 -14.77 15.07 17.85
C GLN A 204 -15.19 15.39 16.41
N TRP A 205 -16.36 15.99 16.26
CA TRP A 205 -16.78 16.51 14.97
C TRP A 205 -16.03 17.80 14.64
N VAL A 206 -15.45 17.84 13.45
CA VAL A 206 -14.69 18.98 12.94
C VAL A 206 -15.16 19.30 11.54
N GLN A 207 -15.48 20.58 11.28
CA GLN A 207 -15.73 21.05 9.93
C GLN A 207 -14.40 21.48 9.30
N ILE A 208 -14.14 20.98 8.11
CA ILE A 208 -13.00 21.37 7.26
C ILE A 208 -13.54 22.03 5.99
N ALA A 209 -13.00 23.18 5.62
CA ALA A 209 -13.29 23.76 4.32
C ALA A 209 -12.00 24.21 3.62
N LEU A 210 -11.83 23.75 2.39
CA LEU A 210 -10.77 24.17 1.48
C LEU A 210 -11.38 25.13 0.46
N VAL A 211 -10.92 26.39 0.46
CA VAL A 211 -11.33 27.43 -0.48
C VAL A 211 -10.18 27.72 -1.44
N VAL A 212 -10.42 27.56 -2.74
CA VAL A 212 -9.45 27.76 -3.80
C VAL A 212 -9.95 28.89 -4.71
N ASP A 213 -9.16 29.96 -4.83
CA ASP A 213 -9.53 31.17 -5.58
C ASP A 213 -8.62 31.39 -6.78
N SER A 214 -9.08 30.98 -7.94
CA SER A 214 -8.34 31.10 -9.21
C SER A 214 -8.08 32.53 -9.66
N ASN A 215 -8.70 33.54 -9.04
CA ASN A 215 -8.37 34.94 -9.29
C ASN A 215 -7.07 35.38 -8.60
N ASN A 216 -6.59 34.59 -7.65
CA ASN A 216 -5.36 34.84 -6.91
C ASN A 216 -4.36 33.71 -7.17
N LEU A 217 -3.26 34.06 -7.80
CA LEU A 217 -2.20 33.11 -8.16
C LEU A 217 -0.91 33.37 -7.39
N SER A 218 -0.03 32.37 -7.37
CA SER A 218 1.36 32.54 -6.96
C SER A 218 2.07 33.61 -7.83
N ALA A 219 3.18 34.14 -7.36
CA ALA A 219 3.92 35.21 -8.04
C ALA A 219 4.36 34.82 -9.47
N ASP A 220 4.58 33.55 -9.74
CA ASP A 220 4.92 33.01 -11.05
C ASP A 220 3.70 32.57 -11.87
N GLY A 221 2.51 32.67 -11.28
CA GLY A 221 1.24 32.32 -11.93
C GLY A 221 1.01 30.82 -12.11
N THR A 222 1.82 29.95 -11.50
CA THR A 222 1.72 28.48 -11.68
C THR A 222 0.75 27.82 -10.72
N LEU A 223 0.56 28.37 -9.52
CA LEU A 223 -0.26 27.83 -8.46
C LEU A 223 -1.45 28.74 -8.15
N ILE A 224 -2.49 28.17 -7.53
CA ILE A 224 -3.71 28.87 -7.16
C ILE A 224 -3.71 29.11 -5.65
N ALA A 225 -4.05 30.33 -5.22
CA ALA A 225 -4.18 30.65 -3.82
C ALA A 225 -5.29 29.85 -3.16
N SER A 226 -5.01 29.32 -1.99
CA SER A 226 -5.95 28.52 -1.22
C SER A 226 -5.99 28.97 0.24
N LYS A 227 -7.13 28.72 0.87
CA LYS A 227 -7.36 28.94 2.29
C LYS A 227 -7.97 27.70 2.91
N LEU A 228 -7.51 27.36 4.08
CA LEU A 228 -8.08 26.30 4.89
C LEU A 228 -8.87 26.91 6.03
N TYR A 229 -10.03 26.34 6.30
CA TYR A 229 -10.86 26.70 7.45
C TYR A 229 -11.09 25.46 8.29
N ILE A 230 -11.01 25.63 9.61
CA ILE A 230 -11.33 24.62 10.60
C ILE A 230 -12.41 25.20 11.50
N ASN A 231 -13.55 24.52 11.62
CA ASN A 231 -14.69 24.96 12.41
C ASN A 231 -15.11 26.42 12.09
N GLY A 232 -15.21 26.72 10.79
CA GLY A 232 -15.62 28.02 10.28
C GLY A 232 -14.60 29.16 10.41
N GLN A 233 -13.40 28.87 10.94
CA GLN A 233 -12.33 29.86 11.13
C GLN A 233 -11.17 29.61 10.21
N GLU A 234 -10.67 30.66 9.55
CA GLU A 234 -9.49 30.56 8.67
C GLU A 234 -8.26 30.14 9.48
N TRP A 235 -7.63 29.05 9.06
CA TRP A 235 -6.35 28.59 9.58
C TRP A 235 -5.22 29.38 8.93
N ILE A 236 -4.47 30.12 9.71
CA ILE A 236 -3.39 30.99 9.23
C ILE A 236 -2.05 30.48 9.73
N THR A 237 -1.20 30.01 8.82
CA THR A 237 0.20 29.68 9.12
C THR A 237 1.06 30.93 9.07
N LYS A 238 1.98 31.06 10.03
CA LYS A 238 2.91 32.17 10.11
C LYS A 238 4.35 31.66 10.13
N ASP A 239 5.25 32.42 9.49
CA ASP A 239 6.68 32.17 9.58
C ASP A 239 7.26 32.59 10.94
N SER A 240 8.58 32.36 11.16
CA SER A 240 9.27 32.72 12.39
C SER A 240 9.27 34.22 12.68
N ASP A 241 9.03 35.04 11.67
CA ASP A 241 8.97 36.52 11.78
C ASP A 241 7.54 37.02 12.01
N GLY A 242 6.56 36.08 12.03
CA GLY A 242 5.14 36.39 12.25
C GLY A 242 4.38 36.82 11.00
N ASN A 243 4.98 36.72 9.81
CA ASN A 243 4.29 37.01 8.55
C ASN A 243 3.40 35.82 8.15
N VAL A 244 2.25 36.12 7.55
CA VAL A 244 1.37 35.09 7.01
C VAL A 244 2.07 34.40 5.83
N VAL A 245 2.14 33.07 5.89
CA VAL A 245 2.63 32.23 4.80
C VAL A 245 1.47 31.91 3.88
N PRO A 246 1.48 32.37 2.62
CA PRO A 246 0.42 32.02 1.65
C PRO A 246 0.42 30.53 1.36
N ALA A 247 -0.77 29.96 1.23
CA ALA A 247 -0.94 28.57 0.81
C ALA A 247 -1.47 28.52 -0.63
N TYR A 248 -1.05 27.51 -1.34
CA TYR A 248 -1.39 27.30 -2.74
C TYR A 248 -1.70 25.83 -3.01
N VAL A 249 -2.50 25.57 -4.05
CA VAL A 249 -2.73 24.25 -4.62
C VAL A 249 -2.36 24.27 -6.11
N THR A 250 -2.15 23.11 -6.69
CA THR A 250 -1.87 22.97 -8.11
C THR A 250 -3.13 23.23 -8.94
N LYS A 251 -2.94 23.60 -10.19
CA LYS A 251 -4.05 23.77 -11.16
C LYS A 251 -4.59 22.40 -11.59
N ASN A 252 -5.77 22.43 -12.20
CA ASN A 252 -6.42 21.29 -12.82
C ASN A 252 -6.82 20.13 -11.88
N CYS A 253 -6.60 20.23 -10.56
CA CYS A 253 -7.01 19.17 -9.63
C CYS A 253 -8.53 19.03 -9.47
N MET A 254 -9.31 20.04 -9.89
CA MET A 254 -10.77 19.98 -9.97
C MET A 254 -11.28 20.12 -11.42
N GLN A 255 -10.46 19.73 -12.39
CA GLN A 255 -10.84 19.73 -13.80
C GLN A 255 -11.80 18.57 -14.08
N ALA A 256 -12.91 18.84 -14.76
CA ALA A 256 -13.84 17.81 -15.17
C ALA A 256 -13.19 16.82 -16.16
N SER A 257 -13.40 15.52 -15.94
CA SER A 257 -12.81 14.44 -16.73
C SER A 257 -13.67 13.20 -16.66
N ASP A 258 -13.57 12.33 -17.67
CA ASP A 258 -14.19 11.00 -17.64
C ASP A 258 -13.57 10.08 -16.55
N ASN A 259 -12.34 10.39 -16.11
CA ASN A 259 -11.61 9.67 -15.07
C ASN A 259 -11.62 10.41 -13.73
N PHE A 260 -12.53 11.37 -13.53
CA PHE A 260 -12.58 12.12 -12.29
C PHE A 260 -13.07 11.23 -11.14
N ASP A 261 -12.30 11.21 -10.07
CA ASP A 261 -12.67 10.53 -8.84
C ASP A 261 -12.86 11.52 -7.69
N PHE A 262 -13.89 11.28 -6.88
CA PHE A 262 -14.08 11.93 -5.59
C PHE A 262 -14.25 10.84 -4.51
N LEU A 263 -13.24 10.72 -3.66
CA LEU A 263 -13.09 9.62 -2.72
C LEU A 263 -13.18 10.12 -1.29
N LEU A 264 -13.90 9.38 -0.45
CA LEU A 264 -14.04 9.63 0.98
C LEU A 264 -13.38 8.49 1.75
N GLY A 265 -12.39 8.81 2.56
CA GLY A 265 -11.74 7.88 3.48
C GLY A 265 -10.84 6.84 2.83
N VAL A 266 -10.66 6.84 1.52
CA VAL A 266 -9.90 5.84 0.77
C VAL A 266 -9.11 6.50 -0.34
N ASN A 267 -7.93 5.95 -0.66
CA ASN A 267 -7.16 6.27 -1.85
C ASN A 267 -6.45 5.01 -2.37
N TYR A 268 -5.49 5.15 -3.28
CA TYR A 268 -4.80 4.02 -3.93
C TYR A 268 -3.58 3.50 -3.15
N TRP A 269 -3.14 4.18 -2.08
CA TRP A 269 -1.84 3.88 -1.46
C TRP A 269 -1.86 3.73 0.05
N ASP A 270 -2.76 4.47 0.73
CA ASP A 270 -2.65 4.66 2.16
C ASP A 270 -3.77 3.96 2.92
N SER A 271 -3.61 3.81 4.22
CA SER A 271 -4.61 3.19 5.09
C SER A 271 -5.95 3.88 4.98
N VAL A 272 -7.01 3.09 4.94
CA VAL A 272 -8.39 3.58 4.91
C VAL A 272 -8.72 4.31 6.21
N PHE A 273 -9.38 5.46 6.08
CA PHE A 273 -9.84 6.27 7.19
C PHE A 273 -10.87 5.53 8.04
N LYS A 274 -10.85 5.74 9.35
CA LYS A 274 -11.88 5.24 10.25
C LYS A 274 -12.58 6.39 10.97
N GLY A 275 -13.91 6.49 10.76
CA GLY A 275 -14.70 7.58 11.30
C GLY A 275 -15.95 7.85 10.49
N ALA A 276 -16.36 9.11 10.39
CA ALA A 276 -17.56 9.46 9.65
C ALA A 276 -17.40 10.78 8.89
N PHE A 277 -18.23 10.94 7.86
CA PHE A 277 -18.35 12.15 7.04
C PHE A 277 -19.78 12.61 7.04
N ASP A 278 -19.96 13.96 7.06
CA ASP A 278 -21.28 14.57 7.05
C ASP A 278 -21.25 15.92 6.32
N GLU A 279 -22.41 16.35 5.80
CA GLU A 279 -22.66 17.68 5.26
C GLU A 279 -21.56 18.13 4.26
N LEU A 280 -21.34 17.36 3.18
CA LEU A 280 -20.38 17.72 2.13
C LEU A 280 -21.01 18.68 1.12
N TYR A 281 -20.39 19.86 0.98
CA TYR A 281 -20.73 20.87 -0.03
C TYR A 281 -19.57 21.07 -0.98
N ILE A 282 -19.85 21.14 -2.28
CA ILE A 282 -18.91 21.52 -3.33
C ILE A 282 -19.50 22.69 -4.12
N TYR A 283 -18.79 23.82 -4.11
CA TYR A 283 -19.13 25.02 -4.88
C TYR A 283 -18.15 25.18 -6.03
N ASP A 284 -18.60 25.74 -7.15
CA ASP A 284 -17.76 26.11 -8.31
C ASP A 284 -17.20 27.54 -8.22
N TYR A 285 -17.10 28.06 -7.00
CA TYR A 285 -16.50 29.35 -6.67
C TYR A 285 -15.92 29.37 -5.25
N ALA A 286 -15.04 30.34 -5.01
CA ALA A 286 -14.44 30.57 -3.71
C ALA A 286 -15.44 31.25 -2.75
N LEU A 287 -15.77 30.60 -1.64
CA LEU A 287 -16.58 31.18 -0.58
C LEU A 287 -15.76 32.20 0.23
N ASN A 288 -16.45 33.22 0.73
CA ASN A 288 -15.84 34.11 1.72
C ASN A 288 -15.92 33.53 3.15
N ALA A 289 -15.22 34.16 4.08
CA ALA A 289 -15.14 33.69 5.47
C ALA A 289 -16.52 33.64 6.17
N GLU A 290 -17.42 34.55 5.87
CA GLU A 290 -18.76 34.60 6.47
C GLU A 290 -19.62 33.43 5.97
N GLN A 291 -19.48 33.08 4.68
CA GLN A 291 -20.18 31.92 4.10
C GLN A 291 -19.64 30.60 4.67
N VAL A 292 -18.33 30.45 4.83
CA VAL A 292 -17.73 29.27 5.49
C VAL A 292 -18.15 29.16 6.95
N ALA A 293 -18.21 30.28 7.67
CA ALA A 293 -18.69 30.30 9.05
C ALA A 293 -20.18 29.93 9.14
N ALA A 294 -20.99 30.27 8.12
CA ALA A 294 -22.40 29.86 8.05
C ALA A 294 -22.55 28.34 7.88
N LEU A 295 -21.72 27.71 7.04
CA LEU A 295 -21.69 26.26 6.89
C LEU A 295 -21.33 25.54 8.21
N TYR A 296 -20.37 26.08 8.94
CA TYR A 296 -20.04 25.56 10.28
C TYR A 296 -21.20 25.70 11.27
N ALA A 297 -21.86 26.85 11.28
CA ALA A 297 -22.94 27.14 12.22
C ALA A 297 -24.22 26.32 11.99
N ASP A 298 -24.37 25.69 10.84
CA ASP A 298 -25.52 24.83 10.50
C ASP A 298 -25.38 23.41 11.09
N GLY A 299 -24.18 22.98 11.39
CA GLY A 299 -23.91 21.67 11.97
C GLY A 299 -23.82 21.70 13.51
N ASN A 300 -24.10 20.56 14.14
CA ASN A 300 -23.97 20.39 15.59
C ASN A 300 -22.64 19.71 15.94
N SER A 301 -21.61 20.48 16.22
CA SER A 301 -20.29 19.95 16.61
C SER A 301 -20.29 19.10 17.89
N ASN A 302 -21.37 19.10 18.67
CA ASN A 302 -21.56 18.26 19.86
C ASN A 302 -22.45 17.04 19.58
N ALA A 303 -22.73 16.70 18.32
CA ALA A 303 -23.46 15.50 17.98
C ALA A 303 -22.75 14.26 18.55
N GLU A 304 -23.51 13.33 19.07
CA GLU A 304 -23.00 12.08 19.62
C GLU A 304 -22.52 11.20 18.45
N PHE A 305 -21.29 10.70 18.53
CA PHE A 305 -20.78 9.69 17.61
C PHE A 305 -21.06 8.31 18.20
N VAL A 306 -21.78 7.49 17.44
CA VAL A 306 -22.06 6.10 17.80
C VAL A 306 -21.41 5.20 16.76
N GLU A 307 -20.31 4.55 17.14
CA GLU A 307 -19.67 3.58 16.27
C GLU A 307 -20.60 2.38 16.05
N PRO A 308 -20.91 2.02 14.80
CA PRO A 308 -21.77 0.87 14.51
C PRO A 308 -21.15 -0.42 15.03
N GLU A 309 -21.98 -1.31 15.54
CA GLU A 309 -21.53 -2.65 15.88
C GLU A 309 -21.16 -3.38 14.58
N ARG A 310 -19.91 -3.83 14.51
CA ARG A 310 -19.42 -4.54 13.33
C ARG A 310 -19.99 -5.95 13.30
N VAL A 311 -20.73 -6.28 12.25
CA VAL A 311 -21.18 -7.64 11.98
C VAL A 311 -20.15 -8.32 11.09
N ILE A 312 -19.40 -9.27 11.64
CA ILE A 312 -18.46 -10.08 10.88
C ILE A 312 -19.14 -11.42 10.62
N ASN A 313 -19.39 -11.71 9.36
CA ASN A 313 -19.97 -12.98 8.93
C ASN A 313 -18.83 -14.01 8.81
N VAL A 314 -18.62 -14.78 9.86
CA VAL A 314 -17.68 -15.89 9.84
C VAL A 314 -18.26 -17.01 8.99
N THR A 315 -17.61 -17.32 7.89
CA THR A 315 -17.94 -18.48 7.07
C THR A 315 -16.95 -19.59 7.38
N LYS A 316 -17.40 -20.59 8.13
CA LYS A 316 -16.59 -21.76 8.44
C LYS A 316 -16.18 -22.45 7.13
N ASP A 317 -14.91 -22.80 7.04
CA ASP A 317 -14.41 -23.60 5.92
C ASP A 317 -14.67 -25.09 6.20
N ASP A 318 -15.50 -25.72 5.37
CA ASP A 318 -15.84 -27.15 5.51
C ASP A 318 -14.63 -28.07 5.24
N SER A 319 -13.55 -27.57 4.64
CA SER A 319 -12.29 -28.28 4.44
C SER A 319 -11.33 -28.19 5.62
N ALA A 320 -11.63 -27.37 6.63
CA ALA A 320 -10.78 -27.21 7.81
C ALA A 320 -10.57 -28.53 8.54
N ILE A 321 -9.30 -28.85 8.81
CA ILE A 321 -8.94 -30.06 9.57
C ILE A 321 -9.25 -29.93 11.07
N ALA A 322 -9.28 -28.70 11.57
CA ALA A 322 -9.68 -28.33 12.92
C ALA A 322 -10.16 -26.88 12.96
N SER A 323 -10.91 -26.53 14.01
CA SER A 323 -11.36 -25.16 14.27
C SER A 323 -11.22 -24.84 15.75
N ILE A 324 -10.77 -23.62 16.08
CA ILE A 324 -10.59 -23.14 17.46
C ILE A 324 -11.28 -21.78 17.65
N GLY A 325 -11.66 -21.48 18.90
CA GLY A 325 -12.39 -20.25 19.22
C GLY A 325 -13.91 -20.39 19.09
N ALA A 326 -14.60 -19.26 19.04
CA ALA A 326 -16.05 -19.19 18.93
C ALA A 326 -16.46 -18.27 17.77
N LEU A 327 -17.45 -18.72 16.97
CA LEU A 327 -17.96 -17.98 15.80
C LEU A 327 -18.53 -16.59 16.14
N ASP A 328 -18.98 -16.39 17.36
CA ASP A 328 -19.50 -15.13 17.89
C ASP A 328 -18.44 -14.34 18.69
N PHE A 329 -17.17 -14.80 18.64
CA PHE A 329 -16.03 -14.22 19.37
C PHE A 329 -16.22 -14.10 20.90
N SER A 330 -17.19 -14.81 21.45
CA SER A 330 -17.58 -14.70 22.87
C SER A 330 -16.57 -15.34 23.84
N LYS A 331 -15.63 -16.17 23.33
CA LYS A 331 -14.62 -16.80 24.16
C LYS A 331 -13.45 -15.85 24.41
N ALA A 332 -13.48 -15.21 25.58
CA ALA A 332 -12.42 -14.31 26.05
C ALA A 332 -11.16 -15.05 26.56
N ASP A 333 -11.30 -16.34 26.92
CA ASP A 333 -10.17 -17.15 27.38
C ASP A 333 -9.43 -17.75 26.17
N ASP A 334 -8.15 -17.98 26.33
CA ASP A 334 -7.31 -18.66 25.34
C ASP A 334 -7.87 -20.04 24.98
N VAL A 335 -7.96 -20.32 23.69
CA VAL A 335 -8.33 -21.63 23.14
C VAL A 335 -7.19 -22.13 22.25
N TYR A 336 -6.79 -23.38 22.44
CA TYR A 336 -5.64 -23.97 21.75
C TYR A 336 -6.03 -25.10 20.82
N SER A 337 -5.25 -25.30 19.76
CA SER A 337 -5.30 -26.51 18.94
C SER A 337 -4.74 -27.71 19.67
N GLU A 338 -4.92 -28.90 19.10
CA GLU A 338 -4.09 -30.05 19.47
C GLU A 338 -2.61 -29.75 19.18
N PRO A 339 -1.66 -30.32 19.97
CA PRO A 339 -0.25 -30.15 19.75
C PRO A 339 0.19 -30.66 18.36
N ILE A 340 1.05 -29.88 17.72
CA ILE A 340 1.71 -30.21 16.45
C ILE A 340 3.16 -30.52 16.77
N ASP A 341 3.57 -31.77 16.62
CA ASP A 341 4.94 -32.19 16.91
C ASP A 341 5.96 -31.45 16.02
N ILE A 342 7.03 -30.94 16.61
CA ILE A 342 8.18 -30.36 15.93
C ILE A 342 9.46 -30.74 16.66
N ALA A 343 10.46 -31.17 15.92
CA ALA A 343 11.78 -31.47 16.45
C ALA A 343 12.84 -30.50 15.90
N ASP A 344 14.00 -30.49 16.54
CA ASP A 344 15.14 -29.71 16.06
C ASP A 344 15.49 -30.08 14.60
N GLY A 345 15.72 -29.06 13.77
CA GLY A 345 15.93 -29.16 12.33
C GLY A 345 14.65 -29.33 11.48
N GLN A 346 13.46 -29.22 12.07
CA GLN A 346 12.20 -29.34 11.33
C GLN A 346 11.57 -27.99 11.01
N THR A 347 10.84 -28.00 9.89
CA THR A 347 10.01 -26.87 9.46
C THR A 347 8.58 -27.36 9.22
N LYS A 348 7.61 -26.59 9.72
CA LYS A 348 6.17 -26.81 9.49
C LYS A 348 5.60 -25.68 8.67
N GLN A 349 4.76 -25.97 7.69
CA GLN A 349 3.90 -24.99 7.06
C GLN A 349 2.46 -25.20 7.55
N ILE A 350 1.87 -24.14 8.07
CA ILE A 350 0.52 -24.12 8.63
C ILE A 350 -0.31 -23.11 7.87
N LYS A 351 -1.46 -23.51 7.35
CA LYS A 351 -2.42 -22.61 6.72
C LYS A 351 -3.64 -22.46 7.61
N LEU A 352 -4.02 -21.22 7.85
CA LEU A 352 -5.16 -20.85 8.68
C LEU A 352 -6.07 -19.91 7.92
N LYS A 353 -7.34 -19.91 8.30
CA LYS A 353 -8.24 -18.78 8.04
C LYS A 353 -8.73 -18.25 9.38
N HIS A 354 -8.55 -16.95 9.59
CA HIS A 354 -8.75 -16.32 10.89
C HIS A 354 -9.73 -15.17 10.80
N TRP A 355 -10.58 -15.01 11.84
CA TRP A 355 -11.50 -13.91 11.99
C TRP A 355 -11.50 -13.39 13.41
N SER A 356 -11.60 -12.07 13.56
CA SER A 356 -11.83 -11.40 14.82
C SER A 356 -12.78 -10.21 14.66
N ASP A 357 -13.24 -9.64 15.78
CA ASP A 357 -14.06 -8.44 15.75
C ASP A 357 -13.24 -7.15 15.54
N GLY A 358 -11.92 -7.24 15.49
CA GLY A 358 -11.02 -6.13 15.30
C GLY A 358 -11.04 -5.07 16.40
N LYS A 359 -11.62 -5.37 17.58
CA LYS A 359 -11.74 -4.40 18.68
C LYS A 359 -10.47 -4.27 19.51
N ASP A 360 -9.73 -5.37 19.67
CA ASP A 360 -8.48 -5.40 20.42
C ASP A 360 -7.43 -6.18 19.61
N VAL A 361 -6.18 -5.69 19.57
CA VAL A 361 -5.07 -6.36 18.89
C VAL A 361 -4.81 -7.77 19.44
N LYS A 362 -5.18 -8.03 20.68
CA LYS A 362 -5.07 -9.35 21.32
C LYS A 362 -6.12 -10.35 20.83
N ASN A 363 -7.21 -9.88 20.25
CA ASN A 363 -8.25 -10.72 19.66
C ASN A 363 -7.74 -11.29 18.34
N ASN A 364 -6.77 -12.20 18.43
CA ASN A 364 -6.03 -12.68 17.28
C ASN A 364 -5.57 -14.13 17.46
N TYR A 365 -4.90 -14.67 16.48
CA TYR A 365 -4.19 -15.93 16.57
C TYR A 365 -2.76 -15.72 17.08
N TYR A 366 -2.15 -16.80 17.61
CA TYR A 366 -0.77 -16.83 18.05
C TYR A 366 -0.23 -18.27 18.02
N PHE A 367 1.09 -18.41 17.99
CA PHE A 367 1.79 -19.69 18.06
C PHE A 367 2.47 -19.84 19.41
N ILE A 368 2.24 -20.99 20.07
CA ILE A 368 2.88 -21.33 21.34
C ILE A 368 3.81 -22.51 21.11
N PHE A 369 5.02 -22.40 21.60
CA PHE A 369 6.05 -23.43 21.55
C PHE A 369 6.18 -24.07 22.93
N LYS A 370 6.04 -25.38 23.01
CA LYS A 370 6.05 -26.12 24.27
C LYS A 370 7.16 -27.18 24.32
N ASP A 371 7.66 -27.41 25.52
CA ASP A 371 8.56 -28.53 25.80
C ASP A 371 7.81 -29.88 25.88
N ALA A 372 8.56 -30.99 26.08
CA ALA A 372 7.99 -32.34 26.18
C ALA A 372 7.07 -32.51 27.42
N ASP A 373 7.20 -31.65 28.43
CA ASP A 373 6.38 -31.67 29.63
C ASP A 373 5.13 -30.78 29.48
N GLY A 374 4.98 -30.10 28.33
CA GLY A 374 3.84 -29.23 27.99
C GLY A 374 3.98 -27.81 28.54
N ASN A 375 5.15 -27.41 29.06
CA ASN A 375 5.35 -26.03 29.49
C ASN A 375 5.62 -25.10 28.30
N GLU A 376 5.12 -23.88 28.38
CA GLU A 376 5.39 -22.85 27.37
C GLU A 376 6.86 -22.42 27.40
N VAL A 377 7.58 -22.61 26.31
CA VAL A 377 8.96 -22.15 26.07
C VAL A 377 8.94 -20.78 25.41
N ALA A 378 8.07 -20.61 24.41
CA ALA A 378 7.92 -19.34 23.70
C ALA A 378 6.49 -19.14 23.18
N ARG A 379 6.17 -17.89 22.89
CA ARG A 379 4.93 -17.46 22.23
C ARG A 379 5.24 -16.37 21.22
N VAL A 380 4.64 -16.46 20.04
CA VAL A 380 4.66 -15.41 19.02
C VAL A 380 3.22 -15.05 18.67
N ASN A 381 2.86 -13.81 18.90
CA ASN A 381 1.54 -13.26 18.59
C ASN A 381 1.51 -12.76 17.14
N ALA A 382 0.32 -12.71 16.53
CA ALA A 382 0.15 -12.20 15.17
C ALA A 382 0.60 -10.73 15.01
N ASP A 383 0.58 -9.96 16.10
CA ASP A 383 1.06 -8.57 16.14
C ASP A 383 2.60 -8.43 16.23
N MET A 384 3.33 -9.54 16.03
CA MET A 384 4.77 -9.55 16.15
C MET A 384 5.28 -9.04 17.50
N THR A 385 4.60 -9.45 18.53
CA THR A 385 5.08 -9.44 19.92
C THR A 385 5.19 -10.87 20.42
N GLY A 386 5.88 -11.09 21.52
CA GLY A 386 5.97 -12.45 22.06
C GLY A 386 6.91 -12.57 23.25
N THR A 387 6.96 -13.79 23.78
CA THR A 387 7.84 -14.15 24.89
C THR A 387 8.67 -15.37 24.55
N ALA A 388 9.90 -15.43 25.02
CA ALA A 388 10.78 -16.60 24.97
C ALA A 388 11.50 -16.76 26.31
N ASP A 389 11.53 -17.98 26.85
CA ASP A 389 12.12 -18.28 28.16
C ASP A 389 11.61 -17.36 29.28
N GLY A 390 10.34 -17.00 29.24
CA GLY A 390 9.67 -16.15 30.22
C GLY A 390 10.04 -14.65 30.16
N LYS A 391 10.59 -14.16 29.04
CA LYS A 391 10.94 -12.76 28.78
C LYS A 391 10.37 -12.30 27.45
N ASP A 392 10.12 -11.00 27.35
CA ASP A 392 9.70 -10.40 26.09
C ASP A 392 10.81 -10.61 25.03
N ILE A 393 10.40 -10.99 23.83
CA ILE A 393 11.26 -11.07 22.65
C ILE A 393 11.62 -9.64 22.23
N ALA A 394 12.89 -9.36 21.99
CA ALA A 394 13.33 -8.02 21.61
C ALA A 394 12.77 -7.60 20.25
N ASP A 395 12.39 -6.33 20.10
CA ASP A 395 11.84 -5.77 18.84
C ASP A 395 12.75 -6.03 17.63
N SER A 396 14.07 -6.10 17.83
CA SER A 396 15.03 -6.40 16.77
C SER A 396 14.93 -7.81 16.19
N CYS A 397 14.20 -8.71 16.86
CA CYS A 397 13.92 -10.07 16.39
C CYS A 397 12.73 -10.13 15.44
N PHE A 398 12.02 -9.01 15.24
CA PHE A 398 10.86 -8.97 14.39
C PHE A 398 11.10 -8.08 13.16
N THR A 399 10.58 -8.52 12.03
CA THR A 399 10.50 -7.71 10.80
C THR A 399 9.12 -7.89 10.18
N TRP A 400 8.60 -6.85 9.52
CA TRP A 400 7.30 -6.88 8.88
C TRP A 400 7.24 -5.97 7.65
N SER A 401 6.31 -6.24 6.74
CA SER A 401 6.12 -5.50 5.50
C SER A 401 4.84 -4.67 5.44
N TRP A 402 3.94 -4.76 6.43
CA TRP A 402 2.74 -3.93 6.42
C TRP A 402 3.09 -2.43 6.55
N GLY A 403 2.28 -1.58 5.89
CA GLY A 403 2.55 -0.15 5.77
C GLY A 403 2.58 0.58 7.11
N ASN A 404 1.66 0.26 7.98
CA ASN A 404 1.60 0.78 9.35
C ASN A 404 0.74 -0.13 10.24
N TRP A 405 0.85 0.07 11.54
CA TRP A 405 0.12 -0.70 12.54
C TRP A 405 -1.40 -0.67 12.35
N ASN A 406 -1.95 0.49 12.00
CA ASN A 406 -3.39 0.62 11.83
C ASN A 406 -3.92 -0.18 10.64
N THR A 407 -3.16 -0.28 9.56
CA THR A 407 -3.51 -1.11 8.41
C THR A 407 -3.54 -2.57 8.82
N TRP A 408 -2.51 -3.03 9.53
CA TRP A 408 -2.44 -4.39 10.03
C TRP A 408 -3.64 -4.70 10.95
N GLU A 409 -3.91 -3.84 11.94
CA GLU A 409 -4.99 -4.03 12.92
C GLU A 409 -6.37 -4.19 12.26
N GLN A 410 -6.64 -3.44 11.20
CA GLN A 410 -7.96 -3.40 10.58
C GLN A 410 -8.16 -4.48 9.51
N SER A 411 -7.16 -4.77 8.72
CA SER A 411 -7.27 -5.67 7.57
C SER A 411 -6.79 -7.08 7.87
N VAL A 412 -5.76 -7.23 8.69
CA VAL A 412 -5.20 -8.55 9.01
C VAL A 412 -6.02 -9.28 10.08
N MET A 413 -6.53 -8.55 11.10
CA MET A 413 -7.22 -9.20 12.21
C MET A 413 -8.64 -9.63 11.90
N VAL A 414 -9.34 -8.96 11.00
CA VAL A 414 -10.78 -9.13 10.83
C VAL A 414 -11.15 -10.37 10.05
N GLU A 415 -10.51 -10.56 8.93
CA GLU A 415 -10.58 -11.75 8.08
C GLU A 415 -9.27 -11.86 7.35
N THR A 416 -8.54 -12.94 7.58
CA THR A 416 -7.24 -13.14 6.95
C THR A 416 -6.97 -14.60 6.63
N ASP A 417 -6.39 -14.85 5.47
CA ASP A 417 -5.81 -16.12 5.09
C ASP A 417 -4.34 -16.10 5.53
N VAL A 418 -3.94 -16.98 6.45
CA VAL A 418 -2.60 -17.03 7.03
C VAL A 418 -1.83 -18.21 6.48
N THR A 419 -0.63 -17.96 5.98
CA THR A 419 0.35 -19.01 5.73
C THR A 419 1.54 -18.78 6.67
N ALA A 420 1.71 -19.65 7.66
CA ALA A 420 2.82 -19.61 8.59
C ALA A 420 3.84 -20.70 8.25
N THR A 421 5.11 -20.32 8.12
CA THR A 421 6.24 -21.24 8.01
C THR A 421 7.04 -21.14 9.30
N ILE A 422 7.07 -22.21 10.08
CA ILE A 422 7.71 -22.26 11.40
C ILE A 422 8.88 -23.25 11.37
N THR A 423 10.06 -22.74 11.66
CA THR A 423 11.29 -23.54 11.75
C THR A 423 11.81 -23.53 13.16
N TYR A 424 12.16 -24.70 13.68
CA TYR A 424 12.96 -24.84 14.90
C TYR A 424 14.26 -25.54 14.55
N ALA A 425 15.39 -24.86 14.68
CA ALA A 425 16.69 -25.41 14.35
C ALA A 425 17.81 -24.79 15.24
N ASP A 426 18.71 -25.61 15.72
CA ASP A 426 19.91 -25.18 16.50
C ASP A 426 19.55 -24.22 17.66
N GLY A 427 18.43 -24.45 18.35
CA GLY A 427 17.96 -23.62 19.46
C GLY A 427 17.40 -22.24 19.02
N THR A 428 17.08 -22.09 17.76
CA THR A 428 16.46 -20.87 17.20
C THR A 428 15.08 -21.19 16.64
N VAL A 429 14.11 -20.36 16.96
CA VAL A 429 12.76 -20.39 16.37
C VAL A 429 12.66 -19.29 15.32
N THR A 430 12.21 -19.65 14.14
CA THR A 430 11.84 -18.72 13.09
C THR A 430 10.36 -18.92 12.76
N VAL A 431 9.59 -17.83 12.73
CA VAL A 431 8.19 -17.82 12.34
C VAL A 431 8.03 -16.80 11.23
N ASP A 432 7.82 -17.26 10.00
CA ASP A 432 7.47 -16.45 8.86
C ASP A 432 5.96 -16.55 8.64
N VAL A 433 5.26 -15.43 8.57
CA VAL A 433 3.84 -15.39 8.29
C VAL A 433 3.55 -14.50 7.08
N ASP A 434 2.66 -14.97 6.23
CA ASP A 434 1.99 -14.17 5.22
C ASP A 434 0.50 -14.11 5.57
N ASN A 435 0.04 -12.92 5.88
CA ASN A 435 -1.35 -12.61 6.20
C ASN A 435 -1.98 -11.95 4.98
N VAL A 436 -2.77 -12.69 4.22
CA VAL A 436 -3.53 -12.14 3.09
C VAL A 436 -4.85 -11.63 3.63
N ASP A 437 -4.97 -10.32 3.68
CA ASP A 437 -6.10 -9.65 4.27
C ASP A 437 -7.40 -9.76 3.43
N TYR A 438 -8.47 -9.21 3.97
CA TYR A 438 -9.77 -9.13 3.30
C TYR A 438 -9.69 -8.51 1.89
N ASN A 439 -8.79 -7.56 1.65
CA ASN A 439 -8.59 -6.91 0.36
C ASN A 439 -7.63 -7.68 -0.56
N LYS A 440 -7.23 -8.89 -0.17
CA LYS A 440 -6.26 -9.73 -0.88
C LYS A 440 -4.85 -9.14 -0.94
N THR A 441 -4.51 -8.29 0.03
CA THR A 441 -3.16 -7.75 0.19
C THR A 441 -2.33 -8.66 1.10
N SER A 442 -1.15 -9.03 0.66
CA SER A 442 -0.18 -9.80 1.44
C SER A 442 0.56 -8.89 2.42
N ASN A 443 0.54 -9.28 3.69
CA ASN A 443 1.22 -8.59 4.78
C ASN A 443 2.17 -9.58 5.45
N THR A 444 3.44 -9.56 5.09
CA THR A 444 4.44 -10.50 5.59
C THR A 444 5.08 -10.04 6.87
N ALA A 445 5.36 -10.97 7.76
CA ALA A 445 6.12 -10.73 8.97
C ALA A 445 7.01 -11.92 9.33
N ARG A 446 8.11 -11.65 10.02
CA ARG A 446 9.06 -12.64 10.49
C ARG A 446 9.46 -12.37 11.94
N ALA A 447 9.43 -13.42 12.75
CA ALA A 447 10.07 -13.47 14.07
C ALA A 447 11.22 -14.45 14.00
N GLU A 448 12.40 -14.06 14.51
CA GLU A 448 13.57 -14.95 14.63
C GLU A 448 14.27 -14.69 15.96
N PHE A 449 14.25 -15.70 16.84
CA PHE A 449 14.77 -15.54 18.21
C PHE A 449 15.32 -16.85 18.76
N PRO A 450 16.33 -16.79 19.65
CA PRO A 450 16.86 -17.96 20.32
C PRO A 450 15.95 -18.40 21.46
N VAL A 451 15.94 -19.70 21.74
CA VAL A 451 15.34 -20.32 22.93
C VAL A 451 16.38 -21.19 23.66
N THR A 452 16.24 -21.27 24.98
CA THR A 452 17.12 -22.11 25.79
C THR A 452 16.49 -23.45 26.13
N GLY A 453 15.17 -23.55 26.07
CA GLY A 453 14.41 -24.79 26.24
C GLY A 453 14.33 -25.59 24.94
N GLU A 454 14.30 -26.91 25.06
CA GLU A 454 14.00 -27.79 23.93
C GLU A 454 12.51 -27.70 23.61
N ILE A 455 12.17 -27.53 22.34
CA ILE A 455 10.79 -27.48 21.87
C ILE A 455 10.40 -28.86 21.36
N ALA A 456 9.21 -29.32 21.75
CA ALA A 456 8.65 -30.59 21.33
C ALA A 456 7.35 -30.42 20.49
N SER A 457 6.61 -29.32 20.69
CA SER A 457 5.37 -29.06 19.96
C SER A 457 5.07 -27.58 19.76
N ILE A 458 4.21 -27.33 18.77
CA ILE A 458 3.57 -26.04 18.50
C ILE A 458 2.08 -26.21 18.76
N GLU A 459 1.45 -25.25 19.42
CA GLU A 459 0.01 -25.12 19.47
C GLU A 459 -0.40 -23.78 18.84
N ILE A 460 -1.50 -23.78 18.12
CA ILE A 460 -2.13 -22.56 17.60
C ILE A 460 -3.12 -22.12 18.68
N GLY A 461 -3.03 -20.88 19.11
CA GLY A 461 -3.94 -20.29 20.07
C GLY A 461 -4.79 -19.20 19.43
N THR A 462 -5.94 -18.92 20.02
CA THR A 462 -6.80 -17.80 19.64
C THR A 462 -7.55 -17.28 20.88
N GLN A 463 -7.84 -15.98 20.92
CA GLN A 463 -8.56 -15.31 22.01
C GLN A 463 -9.58 -14.35 21.41
N SER A 464 -10.83 -14.38 21.89
CA SER A 464 -11.94 -13.55 21.39
C SER A 464 -12.00 -13.49 19.85
N SER A 465 -11.72 -14.61 19.22
CA SER A 465 -11.60 -14.74 17.77
C SER A 465 -11.94 -16.18 17.35
N TYR A 466 -11.90 -16.45 16.06
CA TYR A 466 -12.16 -17.76 15.49
C TYR A 466 -11.14 -18.09 14.40
N THR A 467 -10.65 -19.30 14.41
CA THR A 467 -9.63 -19.76 13.45
C THR A 467 -9.95 -21.16 12.93
N ASP A 468 -10.00 -21.30 11.61
CA ASP A 468 -9.99 -22.59 10.92
C ASP A 468 -8.56 -22.96 10.58
N ILE A 469 -8.13 -24.17 10.96
CA ILE A 469 -6.84 -24.75 10.58
C ILE A 469 -7.07 -25.55 9.32
N LEU A 470 -6.52 -25.09 8.20
CA LEU A 470 -6.76 -25.67 6.89
C LEU A 470 -5.77 -26.77 6.55
N SER A 471 -4.52 -26.61 6.92
CA SER A 471 -3.50 -27.63 6.72
C SER A 471 -2.31 -27.46 7.64
N ILE A 472 -1.66 -28.59 7.96
CA ILE A 472 -0.37 -28.66 8.64
C ILE A 472 0.48 -29.63 7.81
N LYS A 473 1.63 -29.15 7.32
CA LYS A 473 2.53 -29.94 6.47
C LYS A 473 3.95 -29.89 7.01
N ASP A 474 4.66 -31.00 6.95
CA ASP A 474 6.11 -30.99 7.10
C ASP A 474 6.74 -30.36 5.86
N LYS A 475 7.49 -29.27 6.07
CA LYS A 475 8.33 -28.70 5.03
C LYS A 475 9.70 -29.36 5.17
N THR A 476 9.94 -30.40 4.38
CA THR A 476 11.23 -31.10 4.42
C THR A 476 12.26 -30.18 3.76
N VAL A 477 13.21 -29.66 4.51
CA VAL A 477 14.45 -29.15 3.93
C VAL A 477 15.13 -30.34 3.29
N LYS A 478 15.02 -30.47 1.98
CA LYS A 478 15.72 -31.53 1.25
C LYS A 478 17.20 -31.17 1.30
N ALA A 479 17.99 -31.86 2.11
CA ALA A 479 19.43 -31.74 2.10
C ALA A 479 19.90 -32.08 0.67
N ALA A 480 20.37 -31.07 -0.05
CA ALA A 480 20.82 -31.23 -1.43
C ALA A 480 22.36 -31.35 -1.41
N GLU A 481 22.87 -32.43 -2.02
CA GLU A 481 24.28 -32.51 -2.39
C GLU A 481 24.48 -31.72 -3.68
N GLY A 482 25.34 -30.71 -3.68
CA GLY A 482 25.63 -29.89 -4.86
C GLY A 482 25.91 -28.42 -4.50
N VAL A 483 26.14 -27.59 -5.51
CA VAL A 483 26.24 -26.15 -5.33
C VAL A 483 24.83 -25.57 -5.20
N ILE A 484 24.55 -24.95 -4.08
CA ILE A 484 23.22 -24.41 -3.77
C ILE A 484 23.20 -22.92 -4.11
N VAL A 485 22.16 -22.49 -4.84
CA VAL A 485 21.83 -21.09 -5.08
C VAL A 485 20.53 -20.80 -4.34
N GLY A 486 20.57 -19.91 -3.35
CA GLY A 486 19.42 -19.54 -2.54
C GLY A 486 19.34 -20.28 -1.19
N ASN A 487 18.28 -20.01 -0.46
CA ASN A 487 18.01 -20.58 0.85
C ASN A 487 17.25 -21.90 0.72
N THR A 488 17.75 -22.96 1.34
CA THR A 488 17.17 -24.31 1.22
C THR A 488 15.78 -24.46 1.85
N ASP A 489 15.33 -23.46 2.58
CA ASP A 489 13.99 -23.36 3.15
C ASP A 489 12.99 -22.64 2.21
N CYS A 490 13.39 -22.35 0.95
CA CYS A 490 12.61 -21.62 -0.02
C CYS A 490 12.23 -20.18 0.39
N THR A 491 13.04 -19.54 1.24
CA THR A 491 12.85 -18.14 1.67
C THR A 491 13.78 -17.16 0.95
N THR A 492 14.35 -17.55 -0.19
CA THR A 492 15.30 -16.71 -0.93
C THR A 492 14.62 -15.41 -1.38
N PRO A 493 15.06 -14.24 -0.90
CA PRO A 493 14.50 -12.98 -1.40
C PRO A 493 14.88 -12.74 -2.87
N PHE A 494 14.00 -12.05 -3.59
CA PHE A 494 14.28 -11.62 -4.94
C PHE A 494 15.65 -10.91 -5.03
N TRP A 495 16.46 -11.28 -6.03
CA TRP A 495 17.76 -10.66 -6.34
C TRP A 495 18.80 -10.75 -5.22
N SER A 496 18.80 -11.84 -4.43
CA SER A 496 19.70 -12.01 -3.27
C SER A 496 20.70 -13.16 -3.40
N ALA A 497 20.47 -14.11 -4.29
CA ALA A 497 21.32 -15.28 -4.48
C ALA A 497 21.50 -15.59 -5.96
N PHE A 498 22.73 -15.84 -6.39
CA PHE A 498 23.09 -16.06 -7.79
C PHE A 498 24.05 -17.23 -7.95
N SER A 499 23.96 -17.92 -9.09
CA SER A 499 25.00 -18.84 -9.54
C SER A 499 26.25 -18.07 -9.97
N ASP A 500 27.32 -18.80 -10.32
CA ASP A 500 28.40 -18.24 -11.12
C ASP A 500 27.87 -17.61 -12.41
N ILE A 501 28.59 -16.62 -12.93
CA ILE A 501 28.31 -16.02 -14.23
C ILE A 501 29.02 -16.82 -15.33
N PHE A 502 28.27 -17.19 -16.34
CA PHE A 502 28.76 -17.97 -17.48
C PHE A 502 28.81 -17.09 -18.74
N THR A 503 29.96 -17.08 -19.41
CA THR A 503 30.13 -16.37 -20.68
C THR A 503 29.87 -17.31 -21.86
N ILE A 504 29.11 -16.85 -22.84
CA ILE A 504 28.76 -17.58 -24.07
C ILE A 504 29.35 -16.83 -25.24
N PRO A 505 30.39 -17.35 -25.90
CA PRO A 505 30.94 -16.79 -27.14
C PRO A 505 29.89 -16.73 -28.26
N GLU A 506 30.04 -15.77 -29.16
CA GLU A 506 29.17 -15.66 -30.34
C GLU A 506 29.16 -16.97 -31.16
N GLY A 507 27.98 -17.44 -31.51
CA GLY A 507 27.73 -18.67 -32.25
C GLY A 507 27.76 -19.94 -31.42
N GLU A 508 27.94 -19.84 -30.10
CA GLU A 508 27.97 -20.99 -29.19
C GLU A 508 26.71 -21.08 -28.32
N SER A 509 26.52 -22.25 -27.72
CA SER A 509 25.45 -22.52 -26.76
C SER A 509 26.00 -23.08 -25.46
N VAL A 510 25.40 -22.72 -24.35
CA VAL A 510 25.72 -23.26 -23.04
C VAL A 510 24.44 -23.82 -22.41
N THR A 511 24.53 -25.05 -21.88
CA THR A 511 23.44 -25.67 -21.11
C THR A 511 23.86 -25.78 -19.65
N LYS A 512 22.93 -25.43 -18.75
CA LYS A 512 23.04 -25.66 -17.32
C LYS A 512 21.91 -26.51 -16.84
N THR A 513 22.26 -27.53 -16.05
CA THR A 513 21.31 -28.44 -15.42
C THR A 513 21.29 -28.15 -13.92
N PHE A 514 20.11 -28.10 -13.36
CA PHE A 514 19.88 -27.92 -11.94
C PHE A 514 18.53 -28.47 -11.52
N LYS A 515 18.33 -28.70 -10.22
CA LYS A 515 17.02 -28.96 -9.66
C LYS A 515 16.45 -27.67 -9.06
N ASN A 516 15.18 -27.39 -9.36
CA ASN A 516 14.45 -26.30 -8.75
C ASN A 516 13.61 -26.83 -7.60
N TYR A 517 13.74 -26.22 -6.45
CA TYR A 517 12.92 -26.51 -5.27
C TYR A 517 12.18 -25.24 -4.86
N THR A 518 10.86 -25.37 -4.70
CA THR A 518 9.96 -24.28 -4.33
C THR A 518 8.97 -24.78 -3.26
N ASP A 519 8.36 -23.86 -2.53
CA ASP A 519 7.27 -24.20 -1.63
C ASP A 519 5.90 -24.25 -2.30
N GLY A 520 5.84 -23.83 -3.55
CA GLY A 520 4.63 -23.85 -4.35
C GLY A 520 3.57 -22.83 -3.94
N VAL A 521 3.95 -21.78 -3.19
CA VAL A 521 2.99 -20.75 -2.76
C VAL A 521 2.63 -19.83 -3.92
N ASN A 522 3.63 -19.37 -4.67
CA ASN A 522 3.40 -18.47 -5.79
C ASN A 522 4.03 -19.01 -7.08
N ASN A 523 3.45 -18.65 -8.23
CA ASN A 523 4.00 -19.05 -9.54
C ASN A 523 5.40 -18.46 -9.79
N TRP A 524 5.74 -17.33 -9.17
CA TRP A 524 7.05 -16.68 -9.32
C TRP A 524 8.12 -17.20 -8.35
N ASP A 525 7.78 -18.06 -7.40
CA ASP A 525 8.72 -18.66 -6.45
C ASP A 525 9.52 -19.79 -7.12
N ASN A 526 10.42 -19.42 -8.03
CA ASN A 526 11.12 -20.34 -8.92
C ASN A 526 12.44 -19.75 -9.42
N PHE A 527 13.09 -20.49 -10.35
CA PHE A 527 14.29 -20.02 -10.99
C PHE A 527 14.04 -18.85 -11.96
N LEU A 528 15.07 -18.02 -12.10
CA LEU A 528 15.17 -16.98 -13.09
C LEU A 528 16.48 -17.14 -13.87
N VAL A 529 16.45 -16.82 -15.17
CA VAL A 529 17.61 -16.73 -16.05
C VAL A 529 17.90 -15.25 -16.32
N VAL A 530 19.07 -14.79 -15.94
CA VAL A 530 19.51 -13.41 -16.16
C VAL A 530 20.51 -13.36 -17.29
N LEU A 531 20.17 -12.71 -18.40
CA LEU A 531 21.10 -12.41 -19.49
C LEU A 531 21.67 -11.01 -19.29
N GLN A 532 22.99 -10.86 -19.22
CA GLN A 532 23.64 -9.60 -18.85
C GLN A 532 24.87 -9.28 -19.72
N THR A 533 25.29 -8.00 -19.67
CA THR A 533 26.42 -7.48 -20.45
C THR A 533 27.78 -7.84 -19.87
N THR A 534 27.89 -7.94 -18.54
CA THR A 534 29.17 -8.08 -17.84
C THR A 534 29.43 -9.51 -17.37
N PRO A 535 30.70 -9.98 -17.40
CA PRO A 535 31.07 -11.29 -16.85
C PRO A 535 31.25 -11.27 -15.32
N THR A 536 31.02 -10.15 -14.66
CA THR A 536 31.13 -9.97 -13.20
C THR A 536 30.01 -9.09 -12.70
N GLY A 537 29.61 -9.30 -11.43
CA GLY A 537 28.57 -8.51 -10.77
C GLY A 537 27.14 -8.81 -11.22
N HIS A 538 26.18 -8.42 -10.42
CA HIS A 538 24.75 -8.69 -10.61
C HIS A 538 23.89 -7.42 -10.53
N SER A 539 24.54 -6.25 -10.50
CA SER A 539 23.88 -4.95 -10.46
C SER A 539 24.81 -3.85 -10.99
N ALA A 540 24.26 -2.69 -11.29
CA ALA A 540 25.03 -1.51 -11.69
C ALA A 540 25.93 -0.96 -10.58
N ASP A 541 25.64 -1.33 -9.32
CA ASP A 541 26.41 -0.90 -8.16
C ASP A 541 27.67 -1.75 -7.93
N ASP A 542 27.70 -3.00 -8.42
CA ASP A 542 28.80 -3.93 -8.22
C ASP A 542 29.62 -4.25 -9.50
N ALA A 543 29.15 -3.80 -10.67
CA ALA A 543 29.89 -3.95 -11.93
C ALA A 543 29.69 -2.77 -12.89
N GLU A 544 30.79 -2.12 -13.28
CA GLU A 544 30.75 -1.05 -14.30
C GLU A 544 30.30 -1.60 -15.66
N GLY A 545 29.31 -0.96 -16.23
CA GLY A 545 28.73 -1.37 -17.51
C GLY A 545 27.71 -2.51 -17.42
N TYR A 546 27.29 -2.90 -16.21
CA TYR A 546 26.22 -3.85 -16.03
C TYR A 546 24.91 -3.34 -16.64
N ALA A 547 24.31 -4.18 -17.44
CA ALA A 547 22.94 -4.03 -17.91
C ALA A 547 22.35 -5.42 -18.17
N GLU A 548 21.07 -5.56 -17.95
CA GLU A 548 20.33 -6.77 -18.24
C GLU A 548 19.84 -6.72 -19.69
N TYR A 549 20.15 -7.74 -20.47
CA TYR A 549 19.47 -7.94 -21.75
C TYR A 549 18.07 -8.50 -21.52
N ALA A 550 17.93 -9.46 -20.61
CA ALA A 550 16.66 -10.03 -20.20
C ALA A 550 16.75 -10.73 -18.84
N VAL A 551 15.67 -10.73 -18.12
CA VAL A 551 15.41 -11.59 -16.97
C VAL A 551 14.19 -12.42 -17.29
N LEU A 552 14.33 -13.74 -17.29
CA LEU A 552 13.31 -14.69 -17.71
C LEU A 552 12.93 -15.59 -16.56
N ARG A 553 11.66 -15.62 -16.18
CA ARG A 553 11.14 -16.43 -15.08
C ARG A 553 10.52 -17.72 -15.59
N ALA A 554 10.53 -18.76 -14.76
CA ALA A 554 9.92 -20.04 -15.04
C ALA A 554 8.40 -19.94 -15.26
N ASP A 555 7.72 -18.99 -14.62
CA ASP A 555 6.27 -18.77 -14.74
C ASP A 555 5.86 -17.99 -16.01
N ASN A 556 6.69 -18.00 -17.04
CA ASN A 556 6.40 -17.37 -18.33
C ASN A 556 6.34 -15.83 -18.28
N PHE A 557 6.99 -15.22 -17.31
CA PHE A 557 7.10 -13.78 -17.20
C PHE A 557 8.57 -13.36 -17.38
N GLY A 558 8.83 -12.17 -17.93
CA GLY A 558 10.18 -11.68 -18.10
C GLY A 558 10.20 -10.19 -18.44
N TRP A 559 11.36 -9.56 -18.25
CA TRP A 559 11.61 -8.16 -18.60
C TRP A 559 13.05 -7.96 -19.04
N GLY A 560 13.40 -6.80 -19.60
CA GLY A 560 14.75 -6.43 -20.00
C GLY A 560 14.82 -5.18 -20.84
N THR A 561 16.02 -4.72 -21.17
CA THR A 561 16.24 -3.51 -21.96
C THR A 561 15.81 -3.73 -23.42
N GLY A 562 14.94 -2.88 -23.94
CA GLY A 562 14.40 -2.99 -25.31
C GLY A 562 13.29 -4.03 -25.45
N TYR A 563 12.64 -4.32 -24.39
CA TYR A 563 11.82 -5.45 -24.13
C TYR A 563 10.35 -5.06 -23.90
N ASP A 564 9.77 -4.43 -24.89
CA ASP A 564 8.32 -4.30 -24.98
C ASP A 564 7.74 -5.67 -25.37
N GLY A 565 7.50 -6.49 -24.32
CA GLY A 565 6.80 -7.75 -24.44
C GLY A 565 7.59 -8.85 -25.14
N ILE A 566 8.54 -9.48 -24.42
CA ILE A 566 8.79 -10.87 -24.74
C ILE A 566 7.58 -11.62 -24.20
N ALA A 567 6.57 -11.73 -25.02
CA ALA A 567 5.73 -12.90 -24.93
C ALA A 567 6.66 -14.09 -25.14
N THR A 568 6.66 -15.07 -24.23
CA THR A 568 7.23 -16.38 -24.53
C THR A 568 6.70 -16.81 -25.87
N ALA A 569 7.58 -17.09 -26.79
CA ALA A 569 7.14 -17.56 -28.07
C ALA A 569 6.39 -18.91 -27.93
N GLU A 570 6.83 -19.74 -26.98
CA GLU A 570 6.25 -21.06 -26.76
C GLU A 570 6.40 -21.47 -25.29
N CYS A 571 5.29 -21.91 -24.67
CA CYS A 571 5.27 -22.51 -23.34
C CYS A 571 4.11 -23.49 -23.22
N ASP A 572 4.38 -24.71 -22.75
CA ASP A 572 3.42 -25.80 -22.65
C ASP A 572 3.05 -26.20 -21.22
N TRP A 573 3.31 -25.34 -20.24
CA TRP A 573 2.96 -25.57 -18.86
C TRP A 573 1.48 -25.85 -18.63
N ASN A 574 1.18 -26.81 -17.75
CA ASN A 574 -0.13 -26.94 -17.14
C ASN A 574 -0.21 -26.00 -15.92
N TRP A 575 -0.89 -24.88 -16.06
CA TRP A 575 -0.96 -23.87 -15.02
C TRP A 575 -1.73 -24.30 -13.77
N ASP A 576 -2.61 -25.30 -13.87
CA ASP A 576 -3.34 -25.83 -12.72
C ASP A 576 -2.43 -26.62 -11.76
N THR A 577 -1.31 -27.14 -12.25
CA THR A 577 -0.35 -27.97 -11.49
C THR A 577 1.06 -27.38 -11.46
N PHE A 578 1.28 -26.23 -12.09
CA PHE A 578 2.60 -25.63 -12.30
C PHE A 578 3.46 -25.59 -11.02
N THR A 579 2.93 -25.05 -9.94
CA THR A 579 3.68 -24.88 -8.68
C THR A 579 4.08 -26.22 -8.05
N SER A 580 3.26 -27.26 -8.19
CA SER A 580 3.59 -28.61 -7.73
C SER A 580 4.49 -29.37 -8.69
N ASP A 581 4.38 -29.11 -9.99
CA ASP A 581 5.15 -29.79 -11.03
C ASP A 581 6.60 -29.33 -11.07
N ILE A 582 6.86 -28.06 -10.76
CA ILE A 582 8.20 -27.48 -10.79
C ILE A 582 9.01 -27.74 -9.50
N ASP A 583 8.36 -28.14 -8.39
CA ASP A 583 9.06 -28.49 -7.16
C ASP A 583 9.83 -29.81 -7.31
N GLY A 584 11.14 -29.74 -7.08
CA GLY A 584 12.08 -30.86 -7.25
C GLY A 584 12.32 -31.25 -8.71
N ALA A 585 11.81 -30.51 -9.68
CA ALA A 585 12.00 -30.76 -11.10
C ALA A 585 13.47 -30.59 -11.50
N THR A 586 13.91 -31.38 -12.47
CA THR A 586 15.20 -31.18 -13.17
C THR A 586 14.99 -30.20 -14.31
N CYS A 587 15.72 -29.09 -14.27
CA CYS A 587 15.69 -28.02 -15.26
C CYS A 587 16.96 -28.02 -16.09
N GLU A 588 16.86 -28.10 -17.42
CA GLU A 588 17.95 -27.93 -18.37
C GLU A 588 17.73 -26.63 -19.13
N VAL A 589 18.51 -25.60 -18.83
CA VAL A 589 18.44 -24.29 -19.49
C VAL A 589 19.57 -24.17 -20.49
N THR A 590 19.22 -24.11 -21.78
CA THR A 590 20.15 -23.89 -22.89
C THR A 590 20.02 -22.48 -23.43
N ILE A 591 21.13 -21.75 -23.46
CA ILE A 591 21.20 -20.40 -24.01
C ILE A 591 22.13 -20.42 -25.21
N THR A 592 21.66 -19.90 -26.36
CA THR A 592 22.42 -19.77 -27.61
C THR A 592 22.66 -18.30 -27.89
N ASN A 593 23.93 -17.94 -28.04
CA ASN A 593 24.34 -16.60 -28.47
C ASN A 593 24.43 -16.52 -29.98
N ASN A 594 23.50 -15.86 -30.64
CA ASN A 594 23.48 -15.65 -32.08
C ASN A 594 24.18 -14.33 -32.51
N GLY A 595 24.95 -13.70 -31.62
CA GLY A 595 25.63 -12.41 -31.83
C GLY A 595 24.73 -11.23 -31.46
N ALA A 596 23.87 -10.81 -32.37
CA ALA A 596 22.94 -9.71 -32.10
C ALA A 596 21.68 -10.12 -31.33
N THR A 597 21.46 -11.42 -31.15
CA THR A 597 20.31 -11.96 -30.41
C THR A 597 20.73 -13.20 -29.63
N ALA A 598 19.91 -13.58 -28.66
CA ALA A 598 20.00 -14.84 -27.94
C ALA A 598 18.68 -15.60 -27.98
N ASP A 599 18.79 -16.92 -27.93
CA ASP A 599 17.67 -17.83 -27.74
C ASP A 599 17.85 -18.57 -26.40
N VAL A 600 16.77 -18.74 -25.66
CA VAL A 600 16.76 -19.47 -24.39
C VAL A 600 15.71 -20.56 -24.44
N VAL A 601 16.10 -21.79 -24.13
CA VAL A 601 15.22 -22.94 -24.02
C VAL A 601 15.38 -23.56 -22.64
N ALA A 602 14.30 -23.61 -21.87
CA ALA A 602 14.24 -24.35 -20.63
C ALA A 602 13.40 -25.61 -20.84
N VAL A 603 14.01 -26.77 -20.58
CA VAL A 603 13.32 -28.08 -20.54
C VAL A 603 13.24 -28.49 -19.09
N VAL A 604 12.02 -28.67 -18.59
CA VAL A 604 11.75 -28.99 -17.20
C VAL A 604 11.12 -30.38 -17.11
N THR A 605 11.82 -31.28 -16.44
CA THR A 605 11.35 -32.65 -16.20
C THR A 605 10.88 -32.73 -14.74
N THR A 606 9.60 -32.91 -14.54
CA THR A 606 9.00 -33.03 -13.19
C THR A 606 9.44 -34.30 -12.48
N THR A 607 9.24 -34.37 -11.19
CA THR A 607 9.50 -35.60 -10.39
C THR A 607 8.64 -36.79 -10.85
N ALA A 608 7.49 -36.53 -11.47
CA ALA A 608 6.61 -37.54 -12.07
C ALA A 608 7.05 -37.95 -13.50
N GLY A 609 8.06 -37.30 -14.08
CA GLY A 609 8.57 -37.56 -15.42
C GLY A 609 7.81 -36.85 -16.54
N THR A 610 6.90 -35.93 -16.25
CA THR A 610 6.30 -35.03 -17.25
C THR A 610 7.35 -34.02 -17.70
N VAL A 611 7.40 -33.73 -19.01
CA VAL A 611 8.36 -32.79 -19.59
C VAL A 611 7.62 -31.58 -20.11
N TYR A 612 8.04 -30.40 -19.66
CA TYR A 612 7.59 -29.10 -20.14
C TYR A 612 8.71 -28.36 -20.85
N THR A 613 8.35 -27.50 -21.79
CA THR A 613 9.31 -26.70 -22.54
C THR A 613 8.88 -25.25 -22.57
N GLN A 614 9.83 -24.35 -22.27
CA GLN A 614 9.64 -22.92 -22.37
C GLN A 614 10.73 -22.34 -23.26
N LYS A 615 10.37 -21.53 -24.26
CA LYS A 615 11.31 -20.98 -25.25
C LYS A 615 11.12 -19.49 -25.42
N TYR A 616 12.25 -18.83 -25.46
CA TYR A 616 12.38 -17.42 -25.82
C TYR A 616 13.34 -17.32 -27.00
N THR A 617 12.95 -16.67 -28.08
CA THR A 617 13.76 -16.55 -29.28
C THR A 617 13.94 -15.10 -29.69
N GLY A 618 15.14 -14.79 -30.19
CA GLY A 618 15.44 -13.48 -30.75
C GLY A 618 15.58 -12.35 -29.72
N ILE A 619 15.95 -12.66 -28.48
CA ILE A 619 16.23 -11.66 -27.45
C ILE A 619 17.37 -10.78 -27.93
N ALA A 620 17.17 -9.46 -28.04
CA ALA A 620 18.20 -8.54 -28.49
C ALA A 620 19.37 -8.50 -27.49
N THR A 621 20.61 -8.71 -28.00
CA THR A 621 21.85 -8.69 -27.22
C THR A 621 22.91 -7.84 -27.88
N GLY A 622 24.01 -7.52 -27.20
CA GLY A 622 25.05 -6.62 -27.69
C GLY A 622 26.39 -7.26 -28.09
N GLY A 623 26.44 -8.56 -28.38
CA GLY A 623 27.65 -9.27 -28.75
C GLY A 623 28.17 -10.19 -27.66
N ASP A 624 28.91 -9.73 -26.67
CA ASP A 624 29.30 -10.55 -25.53
C ASP A 624 28.06 -10.86 -24.67
N LEU A 625 27.80 -12.14 -24.48
CA LEU A 625 26.65 -12.61 -23.71
C LEU A 625 27.13 -13.31 -22.45
N ASN A 626 26.66 -12.84 -21.32
CA ASN A 626 26.88 -13.48 -20.04
C ASN A 626 25.52 -13.81 -19.41
N PHE A 627 25.47 -14.86 -18.62
CA PHE A 627 24.26 -15.18 -17.89
C PHE A 627 24.56 -15.78 -16.52
N CYS A 628 23.62 -15.65 -15.62
CA CYS A 628 23.58 -16.39 -14.37
C CYS A 628 22.15 -16.89 -14.10
N LEU A 629 22.04 -17.79 -13.12
CA LEU A 629 20.78 -18.24 -12.58
C LEU A 629 20.59 -17.61 -11.21
N THR A 630 19.36 -17.25 -10.91
CA THR A 630 18.92 -16.76 -9.59
C THR A 630 17.57 -17.37 -9.28
N CYS A 631 17.05 -17.15 -8.09
CA CYS A 631 15.73 -17.62 -7.68
C CYS A 631 15.06 -16.65 -6.71
N GLU A 632 13.76 -16.77 -6.58
CA GLU A 632 12.93 -16.09 -5.60
C GLU A 632 12.01 -17.12 -4.96
N GLY A 633 11.81 -17.08 -3.62
CA GLY A 633 10.96 -18.06 -2.92
C GLY A 633 11.33 -19.52 -3.17
N ALA A 634 12.55 -19.79 -3.61
CA ALA A 634 13.03 -21.07 -4.10
C ALA A 634 14.51 -21.24 -3.80
N TYR A 635 15.07 -22.43 -4.06
CA TYR A 635 16.50 -22.65 -4.19
C TYR A 635 16.82 -23.60 -5.34
N LEU A 636 18.02 -23.46 -5.90
CA LEU A 636 18.50 -24.28 -7.00
C LEU A 636 19.64 -25.16 -6.51
N VAL A 637 19.70 -26.40 -6.98
CA VAL A 637 20.84 -27.30 -6.78
C VAL A 637 21.46 -27.55 -8.13
N MET A 638 22.62 -26.93 -8.35
CA MET A 638 23.37 -27.01 -9.60
C MET A 638 24.02 -28.40 -9.72
N GLU A 639 23.93 -29.02 -10.91
CA GLU A 639 24.58 -30.28 -11.26
C GLU A 639 25.94 -30.09 -11.92
#